data_5bcac39b080e2411f26628fb80361cba
#
_entry.id   5bcac39b080e2411f26628fb80361cba
#
_cell.length_a   1.000
_cell.length_b   1.000
_cell.length_c   1.000
_cell.angle_alpha   90.00
_cell.angle_beta   90.00
_cell.angle_gamma   90.00
#
_symmetry.space_group_name_H-M   'P 1'
#
loop_
_entity.id
_entity.type
_entity.pdbx_description
1 polymer ?
#
loop_
_entity_poly.entity_id
_entity_poly.type
_entity_poly.pdbx_seq_one_letter_code
_entity_poly.pdbx_strand_id
1 'polypeptide(L)'
;MASKRLIRVGVDTGGTFTDFVFEQDGRLNLFKLPSTPSDPSLAIQQGLTRICAETGSRLDQIEIVHGTTVGTNALLQRRGARTALITTSGFEDVLVIGRQARPELYNLNAIKPPPLVADELRLGIKERVVASGEVIEPLDERDLARLVRKLKQSKVEAIAISLLFSFLHPEHEERIAVALAKLDVPLSISSRILPEYREYERTSTVVINAYLQPLMGRYLERLSKSGLNNPRSSAAKNRLNLRVMQSSGGSISAEVAASEPVRTILSGPSGGVVGALRAAQSAGIKNVITFDMGGTSTDVALCNSGVIRTTNEATVAGLPVAVSVMDIHTVGAGGGSIARVDEGGSLRVGPDSAGADPGPACYGRSLLPTVTDAHVVLGHFAGAGLLGGEFKLDEKRARGAIAILAEDLSRVSGKRTSISAAAQGVLAVANTNMERALRHISVERGHDPRQFALLPFGGAGGLHAVDLARALRIPIVIMPTAPGALSAVGVLVADVIKDQSRTVMFTYGAKETAKLAGVFAEMEKEATKVLRAEGFPVARQRHERSLAMRYRGQSFELEIRNITGDLGAEFHRVHRERYGYAQEQSEIEIVSARVRSFGIVEKLAQRKIASGKNRAQGNVYKREDLFAGAKLKTPCIVTEYSATTLIPADWKARIDDFGNLLIEFR
;
A
#
# COMPACT_ATOMS: atom_id res chain seq x y z
N MET A 1 -17.30 23.90 29.22
CA MET A 1 -16.23 22.88 29.31
C MET A 1 -15.54 22.84 27.96
N ALA A 2 -14.27 23.24 27.86
CA ALA A 2 -13.53 23.15 26.61
C ALA A 2 -13.50 21.69 26.14
N SER A 3 -13.95 21.42 24.93
CA SER A 3 -13.82 20.11 24.28
C SER A 3 -12.35 19.72 24.33
N LYS A 4 -11.99 18.72 25.14
CA LYS A 4 -10.62 18.20 25.17
C LYS A 4 -10.29 17.70 23.76
N ARG A 5 -9.27 18.28 23.15
CA ARG A 5 -8.84 17.96 21.77
C ARG A 5 -8.47 16.47 21.71
N LEU A 6 -9.03 15.76 20.76
CA LEU A 6 -8.71 14.36 20.50
C LEU A 6 -7.25 14.27 20.01
N ILE A 7 -6.44 13.41 20.61
CA ILE A 7 -5.09 13.13 20.12
C ILE A 7 -5.20 12.11 19.00
N ARG A 8 -4.74 12.47 17.82
CA ARG A 8 -4.69 11.58 16.68
C ARG A 8 -3.33 10.92 16.59
N VAL A 9 -3.31 9.58 16.45
CA VAL A 9 -2.09 8.75 16.42
C VAL A 9 -2.08 7.95 15.13
N GLY A 10 -1.02 8.12 14.33
CA GLY A 10 -0.71 7.24 13.20
C GLY A 10 0.15 6.09 13.67
N VAL A 11 -0.27 4.88 13.37
CA VAL A 11 0.46 3.65 13.70
C VAL A 11 0.71 2.86 12.41
N ASP A 12 1.97 2.62 12.09
CA ASP A 12 2.34 1.74 10.97
C ASP A 12 3.09 0.51 11.50
N THR A 13 2.53 -0.67 11.22
CA THR A 13 3.12 -1.93 11.68
C THR A 13 3.90 -2.58 10.54
N GLY A 14 5.22 -2.45 10.60
CA GLY A 14 6.15 -3.16 9.72
C GLY A 14 6.58 -4.53 10.28
N GLY A 15 7.39 -5.25 9.50
CA GLY A 15 7.91 -6.57 9.91
C GLY A 15 8.90 -6.53 11.07
N THR A 16 9.63 -5.42 11.25
CA THR A 16 10.69 -5.26 12.28
C THR A 16 10.27 -4.31 13.39
N PHE A 17 9.70 -3.17 13.03
CA PHE A 17 9.28 -2.13 13.96
C PHE A 17 7.84 -1.71 13.70
N THR A 18 7.18 -1.29 14.78
CA THR A 18 5.89 -0.59 14.74
C THR A 18 6.15 0.88 15.04
N ASP A 19 5.78 1.74 14.12
CA ASP A 19 6.04 3.18 14.14
C ASP A 19 4.83 3.91 14.70
N PHE A 20 5.07 4.83 15.63
CA PHE A 20 4.06 5.68 16.24
C PHE A 20 4.36 7.13 15.95
N VAL A 21 3.36 7.85 15.46
CA VAL A 21 3.44 9.29 15.19
C VAL A 21 2.20 9.98 15.71
N PHE A 22 2.37 11.04 16.50
CA PHE A 22 1.26 11.83 17.05
C PHE A 22 1.64 13.31 17.20
N GLU A 23 0.62 14.15 17.20
CA GLU A 23 0.82 15.59 17.45
C GLU A 23 0.52 15.92 18.92
N GLN A 24 1.46 16.60 19.57
CA GLN A 24 1.28 17.20 20.88
C GLN A 24 1.81 18.64 20.84
N ASP A 25 1.00 19.61 21.27
CA ASP A 25 1.35 21.05 21.32
C ASP A 25 1.85 21.59 19.99
N GLY A 26 1.34 21.03 18.88
CA GLY A 26 1.70 21.36 17.52
C GLY A 26 3.10 20.89 17.10
N ARG A 27 3.69 19.97 17.83
CA ARG A 27 4.92 19.25 17.45
C ARG A 27 4.58 17.80 17.10
N LEU A 28 5.23 17.30 16.07
CA LEU A 28 5.16 15.91 15.69
C LEU A 28 6.12 15.12 16.58
N ASN A 29 5.58 14.18 17.34
CA ASN A 29 6.34 13.23 18.15
C ASN A 29 6.34 11.88 17.45
N LEU A 30 7.45 11.18 17.51
CA LEU A 30 7.60 9.86 16.91
C LEU A 30 8.45 8.96 17.79
N PHE A 31 8.13 7.69 17.80
CA PHE A 31 8.97 6.63 18.35
C PHE A 31 8.67 5.30 17.67
N LYS A 32 9.58 4.34 17.83
CA LYS A 32 9.45 2.98 17.31
C LYS A 32 9.48 1.97 18.44
N LEU A 33 8.69 0.91 18.33
CA LEU A 33 8.77 -0.28 19.17
C LEU A 33 9.08 -1.50 18.29
N PRO A 34 9.77 -2.52 18.81
CA PRO A 34 9.89 -3.80 18.09
C PRO A 34 8.51 -4.36 17.79
N SER A 35 8.31 -4.81 16.55
CA SER A 35 7.07 -5.48 16.17
C SER A 35 6.93 -6.83 16.87
N THR A 36 5.69 -7.24 17.11
CA THR A 36 5.33 -8.55 17.64
C THR A 36 4.63 -9.36 16.54
N PRO A 37 5.36 -10.05 15.63
CA PRO A 37 4.78 -10.66 14.42
C PRO A 37 3.69 -11.68 14.68
N SER A 38 3.72 -12.39 15.83
CA SER A 38 2.70 -13.34 16.24
C SER A 38 1.38 -12.68 16.65
N ASP A 39 1.46 -11.47 17.24
CA ASP A 39 0.30 -10.64 17.59
C ASP A 39 0.67 -9.16 17.56
N PRO A 40 0.48 -8.48 16.41
CA PRO A 40 0.83 -7.06 16.28
C PRO A 40 0.08 -6.13 17.23
N SER A 41 -1.04 -6.57 17.81
CA SER A 41 -1.81 -5.76 18.77
C SER A 41 -1.03 -5.46 20.05
N LEU A 42 -0.08 -6.32 20.45
CA LEU A 42 0.71 -6.14 21.66
C LEU A 42 1.65 -4.92 21.57
N ALA A 43 2.37 -4.77 20.47
CA ALA A 43 3.22 -3.59 20.25
C ALA A 43 2.39 -2.29 20.21
N ILE A 44 1.20 -2.34 19.59
CA ILE A 44 0.29 -1.20 19.52
C ILE A 44 -0.18 -0.82 20.93
N GLN A 45 -0.58 -1.77 21.77
CA GLN A 45 -1.00 -1.52 23.15
C GLN A 45 0.12 -0.89 23.99
N GLN A 46 1.35 -1.38 23.86
CA GLN A 46 2.51 -0.81 24.54
C GLN A 46 2.75 0.64 24.12
N GLY A 47 2.68 0.91 22.82
CA GLY A 47 2.82 2.27 22.29
C GLY A 47 1.73 3.22 22.77
N LEU A 48 0.47 2.78 22.82
CA LEU A 48 -0.63 3.58 23.33
C LEU A 48 -0.49 3.87 24.83
N THR A 49 -0.04 2.88 25.61
CA THR A 49 0.24 3.07 27.04
C THR A 49 1.31 4.15 27.25
N ARG A 50 2.37 4.12 26.43
CA ARG A 50 3.42 5.13 26.43
C ARG A 50 2.87 6.52 26.07
N ILE A 51 2.07 6.64 25.02
CA ILE A 51 1.45 7.90 24.60
C ILE A 51 0.55 8.45 25.71
N CYS A 52 -0.27 7.62 26.34
CA CYS A 52 -1.12 8.04 27.48
C CYS A 52 -0.27 8.59 28.63
N ALA A 53 0.84 7.95 28.97
CA ALA A 53 1.75 8.38 30.02
C ALA A 53 2.43 9.72 29.68
N GLU A 54 2.91 9.89 28.45
CA GLU A 54 3.59 11.11 27.98
C GLU A 54 2.64 12.31 27.85
N THR A 55 1.40 12.08 27.41
CA THR A 55 0.44 13.15 27.12
C THR A 55 -0.53 13.44 28.25
N GLY A 56 -0.60 12.59 29.27
CA GLY A 56 -1.62 12.63 30.32
C GLY A 56 -3.04 12.37 29.82
N SER A 57 -3.18 11.81 28.59
CA SER A 57 -4.48 11.56 27.99
C SER A 57 -4.99 10.17 28.29
N ARG A 58 -6.32 10.02 28.25
CA ARG A 58 -6.96 8.72 28.40
C ARG A 58 -7.15 8.08 27.01
N LEU A 59 -7.29 6.77 26.94
CA LEU A 59 -7.50 6.03 25.69
C LEU A 59 -8.74 6.47 24.91
N ASP A 60 -9.82 6.88 25.59
CA ASP A 60 -11.03 7.41 24.96
C ASP A 60 -10.85 8.80 24.33
N GLN A 61 -9.70 9.44 24.54
CA GLN A 61 -9.28 10.70 23.93
C GLN A 61 -8.29 10.51 22.79
N ILE A 62 -8.01 9.26 22.40
CA ILE A 62 -7.08 8.92 21.32
C ILE A 62 -7.88 8.38 20.12
N GLU A 63 -7.66 8.96 18.95
CA GLU A 63 -8.06 8.40 17.66
C GLU A 63 -6.84 7.74 17.01
N ILE A 64 -6.96 6.46 16.69
CA ILE A 64 -5.90 5.71 16.04
C ILE A 64 -6.23 5.54 14.55
N VAL A 65 -5.27 5.86 13.71
CA VAL A 65 -5.28 5.42 12.30
C VAL A 65 -4.15 4.41 12.13
N HIS A 66 -4.49 3.21 11.69
CA HIS A 66 -3.58 2.08 11.69
C HIS A 66 -3.30 1.56 10.28
N GLY A 67 -2.03 1.54 9.87
CA GLY A 67 -1.54 0.80 8.72
C GLY A 67 -1.20 -0.64 9.12
N THR A 68 -1.75 -1.63 8.43
CA THR A 68 -1.58 -3.04 8.81
C THR A 68 -1.08 -3.89 7.66
N THR A 69 -0.17 -4.82 7.95
CA THR A 69 0.31 -5.84 7.01
C THR A 69 -0.34 -7.22 7.24
N VAL A 70 -1.26 -7.34 8.22
CA VAL A 70 -1.86 -8.62 8.63
C VAL A 70 -2.57 -9.30 7.47
N GLY A 71 -3.43 -8.58 6.73
CA GLY A 71 -4.16 -9.14 5.59
C GLY A 71 -3.23 -9.53 4.44
N THR A 72 -2.27 -8.68 4.11
CA THR A 72 -1.28 -8.94 3.07
C THR A 72 -0.44 -10.18 3.39
N ASN A 73 0.09 -10.26 4.62
CA ASN A 73 0.91 -11.40 5.04
C ASN A 73 0.11 -12.71 5.08
N ALA A 74 -1.15 -12.67 5.54
CA ALA A 74 -2.02 -13.83 5.54
C ALA A 74 -2.28 -14.37 4.12
N LEU A 75 -2.47 -13.46 3.15
CA LEU A 75 -2.67 -13.83 1.75
C LEU A 75 -1.38 -14.41 1.12
N LEU A 76 -0.22 -13.78 1.34
CA LEU A 76 1.08 -14.23 0.83
C LEU A 76 1.46 -15.60 1.42
N GLN A 77 1.22 -15.82 2.71
CA GLN A 77 1.54 -17.05 3.42
C GLN A 77 0.45 -18.14 3.30
N ARG A 78 -0.65 -17.84 2.60
CA ARG A 78 -1.80 -18.75 2.47
C ARG A 78 -2.38 -19.19 3.82
N ARG A 79 -2.46 -18.27 4.81
CA ARG A 79 -2.93 -18.51 6.19
C ARG A 79 -4.25 -17.80 6.49
N GLY A 80 -5.26 -17.96 5.64
CA GLY A 80 -6.60 -17.41 5.84
C GLY A 80 -7.61 -18.47 6.27
N ALA A 81 -8.87 -18.11 6.24
CA ALA A 81 -9.99 -18.93 6.66
C ALA A 81 -10.33 -20.04 5.66
N ARG A 82 -10.87 -21.18 6.16
CA ARG A 82 -11.49 -22.20 5.31
C ARG A 82 -12.75 -21.60 4.65
N THR A 83 -12.65 -21.26 3.39
CA THR A 83 -13.65 -20.48 2.66
C THR A 83 -14.42 -21.36 1.67
N ALA A 84 -15.75 -21.17 1.56
CA ALA A 84 -16.56 -21.70 0.47
C ALA A 84 -16.87 -20.58 -0.55
N LEU A 85 -17.00 -20.95 -1.82
CA LEU A 85 -17.53 -20.13 -2.89
C LEU A 85 -18.89 -20.65 -3.32
N ILE A 86 -19.88 -19.77 -3.39
CA ILE A 86 -21.18 -20.01 -4.03
C ILE A 86 -21.22 -19.18 -5.31
N THR A 87 -21.48 -19.84 -6.42
CA THR A 87 -21.56 -19.21 -7.74
C THR A 87 -22.72 -19.78 -8.56
N THR A 88 -23.02 -19.18 -9.70
CA THR A 88 -23.98 -19.73 -10.66
C THR A 88 -23.53 -21.10 -11.13
N SER A 89 -24.43 -22.10 -11.19
CA SER A 89 -24.13 -23.45 -11.65
C SER A 89 -23.45 -23.47 -13.02
N GLY A 90 -22.35 -24.21 -13.15
CA GLY A 90 -21.47 -24.28 -14.32
C GLY A 90 -20.34 -23.25 -14.33
N PHE A 91 -20.19 -22.42 -13.26
CA PHE A 91 -19.12 -21.44 -13.10
C PHE A 91 -18.23 -21.70 -11.87
N GLU A 92 -18.30 -22.90 -11.32
CA GLU A 92 -17.52 -23.30 -10.15
C GLU A 92 -16.01 -23.19 -10.37
N ASP A 93 -15.58 -23.40 -11.62
CA ASP A 93 -14.15 -23.41 -12.00
C ASP A 93 -13.60 -22.06 -12.48
N VAL A 94 -14.38 -20.96 -12.38
CA VAL A 94 -13.93 -19.64 -12.84
C VAL A 94 -12.59 -19.21 -12.22
N LEU A 95 -12.34 -19.58 -10.96
CA LEU A 95 -11.07 -19.29 -10.27
C LEU A 95 -9.89 -20.12 -10.78
N VAL A 96 -10.14 -21.33 -11.26
CA VAL A 96 -9.12 -22.23 -11.82
C VAL A 96 -8.78 -21.85 -13.24
N ILE A 97 -9.80 -21.60 -14.04
CA ILE A 97 -9.69 -21.21 -15.45
C ILE A 97 -9.01 -19.82 -15.55
N GLY A 98 -9.51 -18.85 -14.79
CA GLY A 98 -9.04 -17.47 -14.81
C GLY A 98 -9.04 -16.89 -16.23
N ARG A 99 -8.02 -16.11 -16.57
CA ARG A 99 -7.85 -15.53 -17.92
C ARG A 99 -7.10 -16.46 -18.89
N GLN A 100 -6.84 -17.72 -18.51
CA GLN A 100 -6.07 -18.69 -19.29
C GLN A 100 -4.66 -18.22 -19.70
N ALA A 101 -4.18 -17.13 -19.09
CA ALA A 101 -2.82 -16.66 -19.31
C ALA A 101 -1.80 -17.54 -18.59
N ARG A 102 -0.67 -17.81 -19.26
CA ARG A 102 0.46 -18.49 -18.60
C ARG A 102 1.10 -17.52 -17.59
N PRO A 103 1.41 -17.98 -16.35
CA PRO A 103 2.11 -17.16 -15.38
C PRO A 103 3.47 -16.68 -15.86
N GLU A 104 4.17 -17.52 -16.62
CA GLU A 104 5.47 -17.26 -17.23
C GLU A 104 5.45 -17.68 -18.70
N LEU A 105 5.60 -16.71 -19.64
CA LEU A 105 5.44 -16.94 -21.09
C LEU A 105 6.41 -17.99 -21.65
N TYR A 106 7.65 -18.01 -21.17
CA TYR A 106 8.72 -18.87 -21.67
C TYR A 106 8.99 -20.12 -20.81
N ASN A 107 8.22 -20.32 -19.72
CA ASN A 107 8.30 -21.50 -18.90
C ASN A 107 7.23 -22.51 -19.32
N LEU A 108 7.65 -23.63 -19.92
CA LEU A 108 6.73 -24.68 -20.37
C LEU A 108 6.07 -25.43 -19.20
N ASN A 109 6.72 -25.41 -18.02
CA ASN A 109 6.26 -26.06 -16.81
C ASN A 109 5.70 -25.08 -15.77
N ALA A 110 5.28 -23.88 -16.20
CA ALA A 110 4.71 -22.88 -15.31
C ALA A 110 3.43 -23.41 -14.64
N ILE A 111 3.43 -23.44 -13.33
CA ILE A 111 2.30 -23.88 -12.51
C ILE A 111 1.57 -22.65 -11.98
N LYS A 112 0.26 -22.58 -12.24
CA LYS A 112 -0.58 -21.54 -11.63
C LYS A 112 -0.67 -21.75 -10.12
N PRO A 113 -0.64 -20.68 -9.32
CA PRO A 113 -0.95 -20.80 -7.90
C PRO A 113 -2.33 -21.45 -7.70
N PRO A 114 -2.47 -22.41 -6.77
CA PRO A 114 -3.77 -23.03 -6.53
C PRO A 114 -4.79 -21.97 -6.05
N PRO A 115 -6.10 -22.14 -6.36
CA PRO A 115 -7.14 -21.28 -5.82
C PRO A 115 -7.15 -21.25 -4.29
N LEU A 116 -7.71 -20.17 -3.70
CA LEU A 116 -7.89 -20.08 -2.24
C LEU A 116 -9.02 -20.99 -1.73
N VAL A 117 -9.94 -21.36 -2.61
CA VAL A 117 -11.08 -22.23 -2.30
C VAL A 117 -10.83 -23.62 -2.86
N ALA A 118 -10.86 -24.62 -1.98
CA ALA A 118 -10.72 -26.01 -2.34
C ALA A 118 -11.86 -26.46 -3.27
N ASP A 119 -11.61 -27.48 -4.08
CA ASP A 119 -12.53 -27.96 -5.12
C ASP A 119 -13.91 -28.31 -4.57
N GLU A 120 -13.95 -29.08 -3.48
CA GLU A 120 -15.18 -29.51 -2.82
C GLU A 120 -16.00 -28.38 -2.17
N LEU A 121 -15.40 -27.18 -2.05
CA LEU A 121 -16.02 -25.99 -1.47
C LEU A 121 -16.42 -24.93 -2.52
N ARG A 122 -16.20 -25.20 -3.81
CA ARG A 122 -16.75 -24.40 -4.91
C ARG A 122 -18.09 -24.99 -5.30
N LEU A 123 -19.16 -24.25 -5.02
CA LEU A 123 -20.54 -24.76 -5.05
C LEU A 123 -21.38 -23.95 -6.04
N GLY A 124 -21.91 -24.63 -7.05
CA GLY A 124 -22.88 -24.05 -7.98
C GLY A 124 -24.30 -24.06 -7.39
N ILE A 125 -25.06 -23.04 -7.66
CA ILE A 125 -26.49 -22.96 -7.38
C ILE A 125 -27.28 -22.70 -8.67
N LYS A 126 -28.43 -23.37 -8.81
CA LYS A 126 -29.28 -23.21 -9.99
C LYS A 126 -29.99 -21.87 -9.97
N GLU A 127 -29.54 -21.01 -10.83
CA GLU A 127 -30.12 -19.73 -11.18
C GLU A 127 -29.44 -19.21 -12.44
N ARG A 128 -30.08 -18.31 -13.20
CA ARG A 128 -29.46 -17.68 -14.35
C ARG A 128 -30.04 -16.29 -14.59
N VAL A 129 -29.13 -15.30 -14.50
CA VAL A 129 -29.34 -13.93 -14.98
C VAL A 129 -28.51 -13.75 -16.25
N VAL A 130 -29.02 -13.03 -17.23
CA VAL A 130 -28.31 -12.71 -18.49
C VAL A 130 -27.82 -11.26 -18.51
N ALA A 131 -27.04 -10.90 -19.54
CA ALA A 131 -26.41 -9.59 -19.67
C ALA A 131 -27.40 -8.40 -19.73
N SER A 132 -28.66 -8.63 -20.07
CA SER A 132 -29.75 -7.63 -20.00
C SER A 132 -30.23 -7.36 -18.58
N GLY A 133 -29.82 -8.19 -17.58
CA GLY A 133 -30.39 -8.19 -16.22
C GLY A 133 -31.67 -9.03 -16.09
N GLU A 134 -32.13 -9.66 -17.17
CA GLU A 134 -33.30 -10.55 -17.15
C GLU A 134 -32.97 -11.86 -16.44
N VAL A 135 -33.89 -12.35 -15.62
CA VAL A 135 -33.82 -13.65 -14.95
C VAL A 135 -34.43 -14.70 -15.86
N ILE A 136 -33.65 -15.54 -16.51
CA ILE A 136 -34.13 -16.65 -17.34
C ILE A 136 -34.32 -17.95 -16.55
N GLU A 137 -33.60 -18.10 -15.42
CA GLU A 137 -33.81 -19.19 -14.46
C GLU A 137 -33.85 -18.60 -13.05
N PRO A 138 -34.99 -18.62 -12.35
CA PRO A 138 -35.06 -18.12 -10.99
C PRO A 138 -34.32 -19.00 -10.02
N LEU A 139 -33.88 -18.45 -8.86
CA LEU A 139 -33.20 -19.17 -7.81
C LEU A 139 -34.03 -20.36 -7.31
N ASP A 140 -33.48 -21.57 -7.43
CA ASP A 140 -34.13 -22.81 -7.00
C ASP A 140 -34.06 -22.97 -5.48
N GLU A 141 -35.21 -22.90 -4.80
CA GLU A 141 -35.31 -22.98 -3.33
C GLU A 141 -34.92 -24.37 -2.78
N ARG A 142 -35.12 -25.43 -3.55
CA ARG A 142 -34.72 -26.79 -3.13
C ARG A 142 -33.22 -26.95 -3.19
N ASP A 143 -32.62 -26.36 -4.21
CA ASP A 143 -31.16 -26.34 -4.36
C ASP A 143 -30.51 -25.49 -3.28
N LEU A 144 -31.08 -24.31 -2.98
CA LEU A 144 -30.66 -23.47 -1.87
C LEU A 144 -30.70 -24.21 -0.52
N ALA A 145 -31.79 -24.95 -0.25
CA ALA A 145 -31.90 -25.74 0.99
C ALA A 145 -30.86 -26.88 1.06
N ARG A 146 -30.49 -27.49 -0.08
CA ARG A 146 -29.39 -28.48 -0.16
C ARG A 146 -28.04 -27.85 0.10
N LEU A 147 -27.79 -26.70 -0.50
CA LEU A 147 -26.57 -25.90 -0.34
C LEU A 147 -26.34 -25.54 1.15
N VAL A 148 -27.34 -25.00 1.84
CA VAL A 148 -27.29 -24.67 3.27
C VAL A 148 -26.91 -25.89 4.12
N ARG A 149 -27.51 -27.04 3.84
CA ARG A 149 -27.18 -28.31 4.55
C ARG A 149 -25.74 -28.76 4.31
N LYS A 150 -25.26 -28.70 3.07
CA LYS A 150 -23.88 -29.03 2.71
C LYS A 150 -22.87 -28.12 3.42
N LEU A 151 -23.11 -26.82 3.42
CA LEU A 151 -22.26 -25.82 4.08
C LEU A 151 -22.21 -26.03 5.60
N LYS A 152 -23.33 -26.34 6.24
CA LYS A 152 -23.38 -26.64 7.68
C LYS A 152 -22.47 -27.82 8.05
N GLN A 153 -22.35 -28.81 7.18
CA GLN A 153 -21.48 -29.98 7.39
C GLN A 153 -20.01 -29.73 7.08
N SER A 154 -19.72 -28.73 6.23
CA SER A 154 -18.37 -28.49 5.69
C SER A 154 -17.44 -27.75 6.65
N LYS A 155 -17.92 -27.26 7.81
CA LYS A 155 -17.15 -26.52 8.82
C LYS A 155 -16.35 -25.35 8.22
N VAL A 156 -16.95 -24.62 7.29
CA VAL A 156 -16.35 -23.42 6.70
C VAL A 156 -16.36 -22.28 7.71
N GLU A 157 -15.35 -21.40 7.62
CA GLU A 157 -15.18 -20.24 8.50
C GLU A 157 -15.65 -18.94 7.83
N ALA A 158 -15.82 -18.94 6.49
CA ALA A 158 -16.31 -17.81 5.71
C ALA A 158 -16.93 -18.29 4.40
N ILE A 159 -17.83 -17.49 3.82
CA ILE A 159 -18.50 -17.81 2.56
C ILE A 159 -18.42 -16.60 1.62
N ALA A 160 -17.95 -16.84 0.40
CA ALA A 160 -18.02 -15.90 -0.72
C ALA A 160 -19.24 -16.22 -1.58
N ILE A 161 -20.03 -15.23 -1.96
CA ILE A 161 -21.18 -15.35 -2.88
C ILE A 161 -20.89 -14.47 -4.09
N SER A 162 -20.81 -15.07 -5.28
CA SER A 162 -20.51 -14.36 -6.52
C SER A 162 -21.26 -15.01 -7.68
N LEU A 163 -22.45 -14.48 -7.99
CA LEU A 163 -23.29 -14.96 -9.07
C LEU A 163 -23.04 -14.16 -10.36
N LEU A 164 -23.36 -14.74 -11.51
CA LEU A 164 -23.32 -14.04 -12.78
C LEU A 164 -24.29 -12.85 -12.78
N PHE A 165 -23.85 -11.72 -13.31
CA PHE A 165 -24.63 -10.49 -13.44
C PHE A 165 -25.30 -9.98 -12.16
N SER A 166 -24.85 -10.41 -10.98
CA SER A 166 -25.38 -9.93 -9.69
C SER A 166 -25.25 -8.42 -9.48
N PHE A 167 -24.35 -7.75 -10.20
CA PHE A 167 -24.28 -6.28 -10.22
C PHE A 167 -25.48 -5.61 -10.91
N LEU A 168 -26.23 -6.33 -11.75
CA LEU A 168 -27.50 -5.90 -12.36
C LEU A 168 -28.73 -6.41 -11.59
N HIS A 169 -28.62 -7.61 -11.01
CA HIS A 169 -29.70 -8.28 -10.29
C HIS A 169 -29.17 -8.88 -8.97
N PRO A 170 -29.03 -8.07 -7.90
CA PRO A 170 -28.45 -8.50 -6.62
C PRO A 170 -29.37 -9.41 -5.78
N GLU A 171 -30.65 -9.50 -6.10
CA GLU A 171 -31.70 -10.14 -5.31
C GLU A 171 -31.42 -11.63 -5.06
N HIS A 172 -30.83 -12.35 -6.01
CA HIS A 172 -30.45 -13.75 -5.82
C HIS A 172 -29.36 -13.90 -4.75
N GLU A 173 -28.31 -13.07 -4.78
CA GLU A 173 -27.27 -13.07 -3.75
C GLU A 173 -27.82 -12.70 -2.37
N GLU A 174 -28.73 -11.71 -2.29
CA GLU A 174 -29.38 -11.30 -1.04
C GLU A 174 -30.22 -12.42 -0.44
N ARG A 175 -30.99 -13.14 -1.26
CA ARG A 175 -31.79 -14.31 -0.80
C ARG A 175 -30.91 -15.42 -0.28
N ILE A 176 -29.79 -15.73 -0.97
CA ILE A 176 -28.81 -16.70 -0.51
C ILE A 176 -28.21 -16.26 0.82
N ALA A 177 -27.82 -14.99 0.96
CA ALA A 177 -27.28 -14.44 2.19
C ALA A 177 -28.23 -14.56 3.38
N VAL A 178 -29.53 -14.27 3.17
CA VAL A 178 -30.57 -14.45 4.21
C VAL A 178 -30.69 -15.92 4.63
N ALA A 179 -30.68 -16.85 3.67
CA ALA A 179 -30.75 -18.28 3.98
C ALA A 179 -29.54 -18.79 4.77
N LEU A 180 -28.34 -18.22 4.51
CA LEU A 180 -27.08 -18.59 5.15
C LEU A 180 -26.85 -17.90 6.50
N ALA A 181 -27.58 -16.86 6.84
CA ALA A 181 -27.39 -16.08 8.09
C ALA A 181 -27.41 -16.97 9.35
N LYS A 182 -28.13 -18.12 9.31
CA LYS A 182 -28.21 -19.09 10.42
C LYS A 182 -26.93 -19.88 10.65
N LEU A 183 -25.94 -19.81 9.75
CA LEU A 183 -24.68 -20.52 9.89
C LEU A 183 -23.69 -19.77 10.79
N ASP A 184 -23.97 -18.50 11.12
CA ASP A 184 -23.15 -17.63 11.97
C ASP A 184 -21.67 -17.55 11.51
N VAL A 185 -21.48 -17.50 10.18
CA VAL A 185 -20.18 -17.28 9.54
C VAL A 185 -20.20 -16.01 8.70
N PRO A 186 -19.09 -15.29 8.58
CA PRO A 186 -19.00 -14.09 7.74
C PRO A 186 -19.33 -14.39 6.28
N LEU A 187 -20.14 -13.51 5.67
CA LEU A 187 -20.52 -13.57 4.27
C LEU A 187 -19.90 -12.42 3.49
N SER A 188 -19.29 -12.72 2.36
CA SER A 188 -18.76 -11.74 1.40
C SER A 188 -19.59 -11.82 0.12
N ILE A 189 -20.34 -10.74 -0.17
CA ILE A 189 -21.36 -10.71 -1.24
C ILE A 189 -20.85 -9.83 -2.37
N SER A 190 -20.78 -10.35 -3.60
CA SER A 190 -20.15 -9.67 -4.72
C SER A 190 -20.86 -8.37 -5.11
N SER A 191 -22.16 -8.35 -5.10
CA SER A 191 -22.97 -7.16 -5.40
C SER A 191 -22.79 -6.00 -4.39
N ARG A 192 -22.27 -6.29 -3.18
CA ARG A 192 -21.96 -5.27 -2.16
C ARG A 192 -20.50 -4.82 -2.21
N ILE A 193 -19.56 -5.77 -2.37
CA ILE A 193 -18.12 -5.51 -2.30
C ILE A 193 -17.59 -4.90 -3.59
N LEU A 194 -18.03 -5.45 -4.74
CA LEU A 194 -17.56 -5.05 -6.07
C LEU A 194 -18.68 -5.22 -7.10
N PRO A 195 -19.64 -4.30 -7.21
CA PRO A 195 -20.74 -4.36 -8.18
C PRO A 195 -20.28 -4.00 -9.60
N GLU A 196 -19.23 -4.69 -10.05
CA GLU A 196 -18.66 -4.52 -11.38
C GLU A 196 -18.78 -5.81 -12.20
N TYR A 197 -18.80 -5.68 -13.53
CA TYR A 197 -18.71 -6.80 -14.44
C TYR A 197 -17.33 -7.50 -14.33
N ARG A 198 -16.99 -8.48 -15.18
CA ARG A 198 -15.77 -9.33 -15.11
C ARG A 198 -15.85 -10.34 -13.95
N GLU A 199 -16.52 -11.43 -14.22
CA GLU A 199 -16.81 -12.48 -13.24
C GLU A 199 -15.57 -13.04 -12.53
N TYR A 200 -14.44 -13.19 -13.24
CA TYR A 200 -13.22 -13.74 -12.65
C TYR A 200 -12.61 -12.80 -11.59
N GLU A 201 -12.36 -11.53 -11.95
CA GLU A 201 -11.76 -10.55 -11.04
C GLU A 201 -12.69 -10.26 -9.86
N ARG A 202 -14.00 -10.18 -10.11
CA ARG A 202 -15.01 -10.00 -9.06
C ARG A 202 -15.01 -11.18 -8.10
N THR A 203 -15.10 -12.41 -8.62
CA THR A 203 -15.10 -13.62 -7.79
C THR A 203 -13.80 -13.77 -7.00
N SER A 204 -12.64 -13.54 -7.62
CA SER A 204 -11.35 -13.55 -6.94
C SER A 204 -11.31 -12.55 -5.78
N THR A 205 -11.74 -11.31 -6.02
CA THR A 205 -11.76 -10.23 -5.01
C THR A 205 -12.66 -10.58 -3.83
N VAL A 206 -13.84 -11.10 -4.09
CA VAL A 206 -14.82 -11.48 -3.06
C VAL A 206 -14.35 -12.71 -2.26
N VAL A 207 -13.70 -13.65 -2.93
CA VAL A 207 -13.07 -14.82 -2.26
C VAL A 207 -11.91 -14.37 -1.38
N ILE A 208 -11.04 -13.47 -1.84
CA ILE A 208 -9.97 -12.90 -1.02
C ILE A 208 -10.57 -12.20 0.22
N ASN A 209 -11.66 -11.45 0.04
CA ASN A 209 -12.35 -10.82 1.15
C ASN A 209 -12.82 -11.83 2.18
N ALA A 210 -13.57 -12.86 1.76
CA ALA A 210 -14.06 -13.92 2.64
C ALA A 210 -12.91 -14.65 3.36
N TYR A 211 -11.84 -14.95 2.62
CA TYR A 211 -10.64 -15.62 3.14
C TYR A 211 -9.94 -14.85 4.27
N LEU A 212 -9.95 -13.52 4.20
CA LEU A 212 -9.30 -12.65 5.19
C LEU A 212 -10.24 -12.20 6.31
N GLN A 213 -11.55 -12.22 6.10
CA GLN A 213 -12.54 -11.60 6.98
C GLN A 213 -12.52 -12.13 8.42
N PRO A 214 -12.46 -13.45 8.71
CA PRO A 214 -12.38 -13.93 10.08
C PRO A 214 -11.08 -13.55 10.79
N LEU A 215 -9.96 -13.52 10.07
CA LEU A 215 -8.66 -13.14 10.61
C LEU A 215 -8.62 -11.68 11.00
N MET A 216 -9.01 -10.80 10.07
CA MET A 216 -9.02 -9.35 10.29
C MET A 216 -10.06 -8.95 11.33
N GLY A 217 -11.23 -9.58 11.33
CA GLY A 217 -12.26 -9.37 12.35
C GLY A 217 -11.73 -9.63 13.76
N ARG A 218 -11.14 -10.80 13.99
CA ARG A 218 -10.53 -11.14 15.29
C ARG A 218 -9.39 -10.20 15.69
N TYR A 219 -8.56 -9.80 14.73
CA TYR A 219 -7.46 -8.88 14.98
C TYR A 219 -7.96 -7.49 15.42
N LEU A 220 -8.86 -6.90 14.64
CA LEU A 220 -9.38 -5.57 14.90
C LEU A 220 -10.26 -5.53 16.16
N GLU A 221 -11.00 -6.61 16.44
CA GLU A 221 -11.76 -6.76 17.69
C GLU A 221 -10.84 -6.78 18.93
N ARG A 222 -9.74 -7.57 18.87
CA ARG A 222 -8.73 -7.58 19.95
C ARG A 222 -8.12 -6.20 20.15
N LEU A 223 -7.74 -5.52 19.06
CA LEU A 223 -7.17 -4.19 19.13
C LEU A 223 -8.16 -3.18 19.70
N SER A 224 -9.42 -3.23 19.32
CA SER A 224 -10.48 -2.34 19.84
C SER A 224 -10.79 -2.60 21.32
N LYS A 225 -10.66 -3.83 21.80
CA LYS A 225 -10.92 -4.23 23.21
C LYS A 225 -9.70 -4.03 24.11
N SER A 226 -8.51 -3.82 23.58
CA SER A 226 -7.26 -3.75 24.36
C SER A 226 -7.16 -2.57 25.33
N GLY A 227 -8.13 -1.63 25.28
CA GLY A 227 -8.29 -0.60 26.30
C GLY A 227 -9.04 -1.03 27.58
N LEU A 228 -9.48 -2.30 27.67
CA LEU A 228 -10.45 -2.77 28.68
C LEU A 228 -9.83 -3.38 29.97
N ASN A 229 -8.51 -3.32 30.16
CA ASN A 229 -7.88 -3.85 31.37
C ASN A 229 -8.22 -3.05 32.66
N ASN A 230 -9.24 -2.17 32.63
CA ASN A 230 -9.78 -1.53 33.82
C ASN A 230 -11.18 -2.09 34.14
N PRO A 231 -11.29 -3.05 35.09
CA PRO A 231 -12.56 -3.73 35.41
C PRO A 231 -13.66 -2.82 35.98
N ARG A 232 -13.38 -1.51 36.20
CA ARG A 232 -14.31 -0.55 36.80
C ARG A 232 -15.02 0.38 35.82
N SER A 233 -14.83 0.21 34.49
CA SER A 233 -15.49 1.07 33.51
C SER A 233 -16.52 0.31 32.68
N SER A 234 -17.68 0.95 32.43
CA SER A 234 -18.74 0.38 31.60
C SER A 234 -18.23 0.16 30.16
N ALA A 235 -18.42 -1.02 29.63
CA ALA A 235 -17.88 -1.52 28.34
C ALA A 235 -18.14 -0.61 27.12
N ALA A 236 -19.17 0.24 27.19
CA ALA A 236 -19.54 1.13 26.08
C ALA A 236 -18.65 2.40 25.97
N LYS A 237 -17.99 2.83 27.06
CA LYS A 237 -17.17 4.06 27.08
C LYS A 237 -15.69 3.89 26.75
N ASN A 238 -15.20 2.67 26.57
CA ASN A 238 -13.77 2.37 26.46
C ASN A 238 -13.37 1.76 25.12
N ARG A 239 -14.20 1.87 24.07
CA ARG A 239 -13.76 1.47 22.72
C ARG A 239 -12.79 2.50 22.16
N LEU A 240 -11.65 2.03 21.67
CA LEU A 240 -10.72 2.84 20.89
C LEU A 240 -11.42 3.36 19.63
N ASN A 241 -11.24 4.64 19.33
CA ASN A 241 -11.62 5.20 18.04
C ASN A 241 -10.57 4.75 17.03
N LEU A 242 -10.83 3.63 16.35
CA LEU A 242 -9.88 2.95 15.45
C LEU A 242 -10.33 3.08 14.01
N ARG A 243 -9.44 3.59 13.19
CA ARG A 243 -9.53 3.58 11.74
C ARG A 243 -8.38 2.77 11.15
N VAL A 244 -8.59 2.20 9.98
CA VAL A 244 -7.58 1.39 9.28
C VAL A 244 -7.29 2.03 7.93
N MET A 245 -6.01 2.13 7.60
CA MET A 245 -5.56 2.58 6.27
C MET A 245 -6.00 1.59 5.21
N GLN A 246 -6.51 2.09 4.10
CA GLN A 246 -6.87 1.26 2.94
C GLN A 246 -5.85 1.40 1.80
N SER A 247 -5.87 0.44 0.89
CA SER A 247 -4.98 0.33 -0.26
C SER A 247 -5.04 1.52 -1.22
N SER A 248 -6.17 2.24 -1.24
CA SER A 248 -6.37 3.42 -2.11
C SER A 248 -5.87 4.74 -1.49
N GLY A 249 -5.25 4.69 -0.29
CA GLY A 249 -4.60 5.83 0.36
C GLY A 249 -5.46 6.62 1.32
N GLY A 250 -6.68 6.16 1.60
CA GLY A 250 -7.56 6.71 2.63
C GLY A 250 -7.65 5.83 3.86
N SER A 251 -8.43 6.26 4.83
CA SER A 251 -8.78 5.45 6.01
C SER A 251 -10.26 5.08 6.01
N ILE A 252 -10.56 3.92 6.58
CA ILE A 252 -11.92 3.39 6.80
C ILE A 252 -12.10 3.03 8.27
N SER A 253 -13.35 2.93 8.73
CA SER A 253 -13.62 2.49 10.10
C SER A 253 -13.17 1.04 10.32
N ALA A 254 -12.91 0.67 11.58
CA ALA A 254 -12.52 -0.70 11.94
C ALA A 254 -13.60 -1.73 11.55
N GLU A 255 -14.88 -1.35 11.62
CA GLU A 255 -16.01 -2.20 11.22
C GLU A 255 -15.98 -2.49 9.73
N VAL A 256 -15.75 -1.48 8.88
CA VAL A 256 -15.61 -1.67 7.43
C VAL A 256 -14.35 -2.48 7.12
N ALA A 257 -13.23 -2.22 7.79
CA ALA A 257 -12.00 -3.00 7.60
C ALA A 257 -12.15 -4.47 8.01
N ALA A 258 -12.98 -4.76 9.01
CA ALA A 258 -13.30 -6.12 9.44
C ALA A 258 -14.23 -6.84 8.46
N SER A 259 -15.20 -6.14 7.86
CA SER A 259 -16.14 -6.71 6.90
C SER A 259 -15.58 -6.75 5.46
N GLU A 260 -14.74 -5.79 5.10
CA GLU A 260 -14.13 -5.66 3.76
C GLU A 260 -12.58 -5.59 3.83
N PRO A 261 -11.91 -6.60 4.42
CA PRO A 261 -10.45 -6.59 4.58
C PRO A 261 -9.68 -6.55 3.26
N VAL A 262 -10.27 -6.93 2.15
CA VAL A 262 -9.66 -6.81 0.81
C VAL A 262 -9.23 -5.38 0.50
N ARG A 263 -9.90 -4.36 1.07
CA ARG A 263 -9.54 -2.95 0.91
C ARG A 263 -8.29 -2.53 1.69
N THR A 264 -7.79 -3.36 2.61
CA THR A 264 -6.62 -3.06 3.46
C THR A 264 -5.33 -3.75 3.00
N ILE A 265 -5.39 -4.54 1.92
CA ILE A 265 -4.23 -5.20 1.34
C ILE A 265 -3.29 -4.13 0.77
N LEU A 266 -1.97 -4.16 1.12
CA LEU A 266 -0.98 -3.15 0.74
C LEU A 266 -1.21 -1.75 1.37
N SER A 267 -1.86 -1.67 2.53
CA SER A 267 -2.15 -0.41 3.21
C SER A 267 -0.90 0.29 3.80
N GLY A 268 0.13 -0.46 4.21
CA GLY A 268 1.38 0.10 4.73
C GLY A 268 2.10 0.97 3.68
N PRO A 269 2.46 0.45 2.50
CA PRO A 269 3.05 1.25 1.42
C PRO A 269 2.19 2.46 1.03
N SER A 270 0.86 2.33 1.04
CA SER A 270 -0.06 3.43 0.73
C SER A 270 0.07 4.60 1.71
N GLY A 271 0.29 4.34 3.00
CA GLY A 271 0.59 5.36 4.00
C GLY A 271 1.86 6.15 3.64
N GLY A 272 2.92 5.45 3.24
CA GLY A 272 4.17 6.05 2.81
C GLY A 272 4.00 7.01 1.64
N VAL A 273 3.24 6.60 0.62
CA VAL A 273 2.95 7.44 -0.56
C VAL A 273 2.16 8.70 -0.18
N VAL A 274 1.17 8.59 0.72
CA VAL A 274 0.41 9.77 1.23
C VAL A 274 1.32 10.72 2.00
N GLY A 275 2.20 10.20 2.86
CA GLY A 275 3.19 10.99 3.60
C GLY A 275 4.17 11.70 2.66
N ALA A 276 4.66 10.99 1.64
CA ALA A 276 5.56 11.52 0.62
C ALA A 276 4.92 12.65 -0.19
N LEU A 277 3.67 12.46 -0.64
CA LEU A 277 2.94 13.50 -1.36
C LEU A 277 2.80 14.77 -0.52
N ARG A 278 2.49 14.63 0.76
CA ARG A 278 2.38 15.78 1.66
C ARG A 278 3.72 16.51 1.83
N ALA A 279 4.82 15.76 1.98
CA ALA A 279 6.16 16.35 2.07
C ALA A 279 6.53 17.10 0.77
N ALA A 280 6.24 16.51 -0.39
CA ALA A 280 6.47 17.16 -1.68
C ALA A 280 5.64 18.44 -1.85
N GLN A 281 4.37 18.43 -1.45
CA GLN A 281 3.50 19.59 -1.48
C GLN A 281 4.03 20.73 -0.61
N SER A 282 4.62 20.43 0.57
CA SER A 282 5.27 21.45 1.41
C SER A 282 6.47 22.09 0.73
N ALA A 283 7.23 21.33 -0.06
CA ALA A 283 8.33 21.82 -0.87
C ALA A 283 7.88 22.51 -2.18
N GLY A 284 6.56 22.62 -2.44
CA GLY A 284 6.01 23.21 -3.66
C GLY A 284 6.15 22.33 -4.91
N ILE A 285 6.44 21.04 -4.75
CA ILE A 285 6.69 20.08 -5.84
C ILE A 285 5.47 19.20 -6.04
N LYS A 286 4.98 19.11 -7.30
CA LYS A 286 3.78 18.35 -7.67
C LYS A 286 4.09 17.01 -8.34
N ASN A 287 5.24 16.90 -9.00
CA ASN A 287 5.66 15.72 -9.72
C ASN A 287 6.72 14.96 -8.92
N VAL A 288 6.37 13.78 -8.41
CA VAL A 288 7.24 13.03 -7.50
C VAL A 288 7.22 11.55 -7.83
N ILE A 289 8.40 10.94 -7.81
CA ILE A 289 8.55 9.50 -7.73
C ILE A 289 8.90 9.17 -6.27
N THR A 290 8.04 8.42 -5.60
CA THR A 290 8.28 7.97 -4.23
C THR A 290 9.14 6.71 -4.23
N PHE A 291 9.99 6.58 -3.21
CA PHE A 291 10.94 5.49 -3.10
C PHE A 291 11.06 5.07 -1.62
N ASP A 292 10.31 4.05 -1.23
CA ASP A 292 10.34 3.48 0.13
C ASP A 292 11.27 2.28 0.17
N MET A 293 12.40 2.41 0.83
CA MET A 293 13.31 1.28 1.02
C MET A 293 13.36 0.85 2.49
N GLY A 294 12.73 -0.29 2.74
CA GLY A 294 12.74 -0.99 4.02
C GLY A 294 13.89 -2.02 4.12
N GLY A 295 13.73 -2.94 5.07
CA GLY A 295 14.69 -4.04 5.25
C GLY A 295 14.56 -5.16 4.21
N THR A 296 13.36 -5.40 3.64
CA THR A 296 13.08 -6.56 2.79
C THR A 296 12.78 -6.21 1.35
N SER A 297 12.16 -5.06 1.11
CA SER A 297 11.67 -4.63 -0.21
C SER A 297 11.84 -3.14 -0.41
N THR A 298 11.63 -2.74 -1.64
CA THR A 298 11.51 -1.34 -2.05
C THR A 298 10.18 -1.16 -2.77
N ASP A 299 9.40 -0.18 -2.32
CA ASP A 299 8.12 0.21 -2.89
C ASP A 299 8.26 1.56 -3.61
N VAL A 300 7.81 1.60 -4.86
CA VAL A 300 7.90 2.81 -5.69
C VAL A 300 6.53 3.18 -6.26
N ALA A 301 6.20 4.47 -6.23
CA ALA A 301 4.97 4.98 -6.83
C ALA A 301 5.22 6.32 -7.53
N LEU A 302 4.36 6.66 -8.49
CA LEU A 302 4.44 7.89 -9.25
C LEU A 302 3.26 8.79 -8.93
N CYS A 303 3.57 10.04 -8.56
CA CYS A 303 2.62 11.11 -8.37
C CYS A 303 2.84 12.17 -9.44
N ASN A 304 1.85 12.39 -10.28
CA ASN A 304 1.90 13.38 -11.35
C ASN A 304 0.89 14.50 -11.06
N SER A 305 1.33 15.75 -11.15
CA SER A 305 0.51 16.95 -10.90
C SER A 305 -0.20 16.94 -9.54
N GLY A 306 0.45 16.34 -8.52
CA GLY A 306 -0.10 16.25 -7.17
C GLY A 306 -1.16 15.14 -6.99
N VAL A 307 -1.36 14.30 -7.99
CA VAL A 307 -2.33 13.19 -7.97
C VAL A 307 -1.61 11.86 -7.91
N ILE A 308 -1.97 11.04 -6.95
CA ILE A 308 -1.51 9.66 -6.84
C ILE A 308 -2.33 8.78 -7.78
N ARG A 309 -1.65 8.00 -8.59
CA ARG A 309 -2.31 7.05 -9.48
C ARG A 309 -2.89 5.88 -8.68
N THR A 310 -4.12 5.53 -8.99
CA THR A 310 -4.78 4.32 -8.49
C THR A 310 -5.14 3.39 -9.64
N THR A 311 -5.25 2.11 -9.36
CA THR A 311 -5.66 1.08 -10.31
C THR A 311 -6.68 0.15 -9.66
N ASN A 312 -7.55 -0.44 -10.47
CA ASN A 312 -8.46 -1.53 -10.06
C ASN A 312 -8.00 -2.88 -10.64
N GLU A 313 -6.77 -2.94 -11.14
CA GLU A 313 -6.17 -4.12 -11.78
C GLU A 313 -4.89 -4.55 -11.05
N ALA A 314 -4.99 -4.72 -9.73
CA ALA A 314 -3.86 -5.21 -8.95
C ALA A 314 -3.80 -6.74 -8.93
N THR A 315 -2.60 -7.27 -8.74
CA THR A 315 -2.36 -8.70 -8.50
C THR A 315 -1.57 -8.85 -7.21
N VAL A 316 -2.09 -9.63 -6.27
CA VAL A 316 -1.42 -9.92 -4.99
C VAL A 316 -1.32 -11.43 -4.83
N ALA A 317 -0.13 -11.95 -4.56
CA ALA A 317 0.13 -13.41 -4.49
C ALA A 317 -0.33 -14.19 -5.74
N GLY A 318 -0.29 -13.58 -6.93
CA GLY A 318 -0.77 -14.17 -8.18
C GLY A 318 -2.30 -14.16 -8.35
N LEU A 319 -3.04 -13.51 -7.46
CA LEU A 319 -4.50 -13.43 -7.47
C LEU A 319 -4.95 -12.00 -7.85
N PRO A 320 -5.91 -11.82 -8.77
CA PRO A 320 -6.42 -10.51 -9.11
C PRO A 320 -7.25 -9.91 -7.96
N VAL A 321 -7.04 -8.62 -7.74
CA VAL A 321 -7.75 -7.77 -6.78
C VAL A 321 -8.28 -6.55 -7.51
N ALA A 322 -9.58 -6.43 -7.63
CA ALA A 322 -10.22 -5.39 -8.43
C ALA A 322 -10.81 -4.22 -7.60
N VAL A 323 -10.49 -4.12 -6.31
CA VAL A 323 -10.75 -2.90 -5.54
C VAL A 323 -9.72 -1.83 -5.87
N SER A 324 -10.08 -0.56 -5.65
CA SER A 324 -9.14 0.54 -5.87
C SER A 324 -7.92 0.43 -4.96
N VAL A 325 -6.73 0.37 -5.56
CA VAL A 325 -5.43 0.35 -4.86
C VAL A 325 -4.52 1.42 -5.44
N MET A 326 -3.59 1.94 -4.64
CA MET A 326 -2.52 2.77 -5.18
C MET A 326 -1.64 1.95 -6.13
N ASP A 327 -1.25 2.56 -7.23
CA ASP A 327 -0.36 1.94 -8.22
C ASP A 327 1.09 1.97 -7.69
N ILE A 328 1.39 0.99 -6.85
CA ILE A 328 2.69 0.81 -6.20
C ILE A 328 3.36 -0.42 -6.81
N HIS A 329 4.60 -0.26 -7.22
CA HIS A 329 5.42 -1.38 -7.70
C HIS A 329 6.46 -1.75 -6.64
N THR A 330 6.48 -3.03 -6.27
CA THR A 330 7.36 -3.58 -5.23
C THR A 330 8.44 -4.44 -5.86
N VAL A 331 9.69 -4.24 -5.42
CA VAL A 331 10.83 -5.09 -5.79
C VAL A 331 11.48 -5.66 -4.54
N GLY A 332 11.90 -6.93 -4.59
CA GLY A 332 12.61 -7.61 -3.51
C GLY A 332 14.06 -7.14 -3.38
N ALA A 333 14.25 -5.83 -3.17
CA ALA A 333 15.53 -5.19 -2.92
C ALA A 333 15.40 -4.29 -1.69
N GLY A 334 15.99 -4.67 -0.58
CA GLY A 334 15.97 -3.94 0.69
C GLY A 334 17.30 -4.00 1.39
N GLY A 335 17.43 -3.39 2.56
CA GLY A 335 18.67 -3.40 3.35
C GLY A 335 19.13 -4.80 3.75
N GLY A 336 18.20 -5.72 3.98
CA GLY A 336 18.49 -7.13 4.31
C GLY A 336 18.62 -8.05 3.09
N SER A 337 18.56 -7.54 1.85
CA SER A 337 18.73 -8.38 0.66
C SER A 337 20.09 -9.07 0.68
N ILE A 338 20.06 -10.41 0.53
CA ILE A 338 21.23 -11.27 0.65
C ILE A 338 22.03 -11.20 -0.65
N ALA A 339 23.33 -10.99 -0.52
CA ALA A 339 24.27 -11.04 -1.63
C ALA A 339 24.91 -12.43 -1.73
N ARG A 340 24.98 -12.99 -2.94
CA ARG A 340 25.59 -14.30 -3.22
C ARG A 340 26.21 -14.33 -4.61
N VAL A 341 27.10 -15.24 -4.83
CA VAL A 341 27.57 -15.62 -6.17
C VAL A 341 26.69 -16.77 -6.67
N ASP A 342 26.11 -16.63 -7.86
CA ASP A 342 25.30 -17.69 -8.46
C ASP A 342 26.20 -18.77 -9.13
N GLU A 343 25.58 -19.86 -9.58
CA GLU A 343 26.28 -20.98 -10.24
C GLU A 343 27.04 -20.54 -11.52
N GLY A 344 26.60 -19.47 -12.17
CA GLY A 344 27.27 -18.87 -13.33
C GLY A 344 28.38 -17.88 -12.96
N GLY A 345 28.66 -17.70 -11.65
CA GLY A 345 29.71 -16.80 -11.15
C GLY A 345 29.33 -15.33 -11.08
N SER A 346 28.07 -14.99 -11.27
CA SER A 346 27.60 -13.61 -11.21
C SER A 346 27.19 -13.22 -9.79
N LEU A 347 27.52 -12.00 -9.39
CA LEU A 347 27.03 -11.42 -8.14
C LEU A 347 25.51 -11.15 -8.23
N ARG A 348 24.76 -11.75 -7.33
CA ARG A 348 23.32 -11.55 -7.15
C ARG A 348 23.03 -10.88 -5.82
N VAL A 349 22.04 -9.99 -5.78
CA VAL A 349 21.55 -9.36 -4.56
C VAL A 349 20.01 -9.47 -4.54
N GLY A 350 19.48 -10.17 -3.53
CA GLY A 350 18.07 -10.54 -3.50
C GLY A 350 17.69 -11.63 -4.52
N PRO A 351 16.38 -11.91 -4.70
CA PRO A 351 15.25 -11.33 -3.96
C PRO A 351 15.16 -11.82 -2.50
N ASP A 352 15.93 -12.84 -2.12
CA ASP A 352 15.96 -13.38 -0.76
C ASP A 352 16.47 -12.32 0.22
N SER A 353 15.82 -12.22 1.38
CA SER A 353 16.18 -11.28 2.44
C SER A 353 16.43 -12.00 3.76
N ALA A 354 17.43 -11.53 4.51
CA ALA A 354 17.70 -11.97 5.87
C ALA A 354 16.60 -11.52 6.86
N GLY A 355 15.68 -10.65 6.44
CA GLY A 355 14.60 -10.15 7.25
C GLY A 355 15.07 -9.39 8.49
N ALA A 356 14.27 -9.44 9.56
CA ALA A 356 14.65 -8.92 10.88
C ALA A 356 15.33 -9.98 11.75
N ASP A 357 15.02 -11.25 11.52
CA ASP A 357 15.57 -12.42 12.19
C ASP A 357 15.88 -13.49 11.13
N PRO A 358 17.14 -13.92 10.98
CA PRO A 358 18.33 -13.53 11.75
C PRO A 358 18.84 -12.11 11.46
N GLY A 359 18.43 -11.45 10.38
CA GLY A 359 18.83 -10.12 9.98
C GLY A 359 20.21 -10.04 9.31
N PRO A 360 20.65 -8.83 8.92
CA PRO A 360 21.99 -8.55 8.45
C PRO A 360 23.09 -9.07 9.41
N ALA A 361 24.27 -9.41 8.91
CA ALA A 361 25.37 -9.89 9.73
C ALA A 361 25.76 -8.89 10.83
N CYS A 362 25.74 -7.59 10.52
CA CYS A 362 26.00 -6.52 11.47
C CYS A 362 24.96 -6.41 12.63
N TYR A 363 23.83 -7.15 12.57
CA TYR A 363 22.88 -7.25 13.69
C TYR A 363 23.30 -8.31 14.73
N GLY A 364 24.35 -9.06 14.47
CA GLY A 364 24.95 -9.98 15.42
C GLY A 364 24.43 -11.41 15.39
N ARG A 365 23.41 -11.75 14.58
CA ARG A 365 22.76 -13.07 14.58
C ARG A 365 22.99 -13.88 13.30
N SER A 366 23.53 -13.28 12.24
CA SER A 366 23.72 -13.87 10.92
C SER A 366 25.19 -13.80 10.50
N LEU A 367 25.52 -14.58 9.47
CA LEU A 367 26.78 -14.48 8.71
C LEU A 367 26.51 -14.19 7.22
N LEU A 368 25.25 -13.99 6.85
CA LEU A 368 24.86 -13.74 5.47
C LEU A 368 25.18 -12.29 5.10
N PRO A 369 25.94 -12.05 4.01
CA PRO A 369 26.25 -10.71 3.56
C PRO A 369 24.99 -10.05 2.96
N THR A 370 24.70 -8.82 3.40
CA THR A 370 23.54 -8.06 2.95
C THR A 370 23.92 -6.67 2.44
N VAL A 371 22.95 -5.95 1.87
CA VAL A 371 23.10 -4.55 1.46
C VAL A 371 23.47 -3.66 2.66
N THR A 372 22.86 -3.89 3.83
CA THR A 372 23.21 -3.17 5.07
C THR A 372 24.67 -3.40 5.47
N ASP A 373 25.15 -4.65 5.39
CA ASP A 373 26.55 -4.97 5.71
C ASP A 373 27.52 -4.27 4.75
N ALA A 374 27.18 -4.18 3.47
CA ALA A 374 27.96 -3.44 2.48
C ALA A 374 28.07 -1.94 2.84
N HIS A 375 26.98 -1.30 3.26
CA HIS A 375 27.00 0.08 3.74
C HIS A 375 27.85 0.25 5.01
N VAL A 376 27.76 -0.69 5.95
CA VAL A 376 28.60 -0.69 7.18
C VAL A 376 30.07 -0.76 6.82
N VAL A 377 30.48 -1.69 5.94
CA VAL A 377 31.86 -1.85 5.48
C VAL A 377 32.41 -0.61 4.79
N LEU A 378 31.55 0.13 4.07
CA LEU A 378 31.91 1.37 3.38
C LEU A 378 31.84 2.63 4.28
N GLY A 379 31.46 2.47 5.56
CA GLY A 379 31.39 3.58 6.52
C GLY A 379 30.22 4.54 6.33
N HIS A 380 29.18 4.15 5.60
CA HIS A 380 28.07 5.01 5.23
C HIS A 380 27.14 5.39 6.39
N PHE A 381 27.25 4.72 7.54
CA PHE A 381 26.52 5.07 8.76
C PHE A 381 27.28 6.04 9.68
N ALA A 382 28.53 6.39 9.34
CA ALA A 382 29.40 7.28 10.14
C ALA A 382 29.51 6.88 11.63
N GLY A 383 29.37 5.58 11.95
CA GLY A 383 29.39 5.07 13.33
C GLY A 383 28.15 5.41 14.17
N ALA A 384 27.12 6.03 13.56
CA ALA A 384 25.93 6.49 14.30
C ALA A 384 25.00 5.36 14.76
N GLY A 385 25.11 4.15 14.19
CA GLY A 385 24.17 3.06 14.42
C GLY A 385 22.78 3.33 13.82
N LEU A 386 21.77 2.62 14.32
CA LEU A 386 20.35 2.82 13.97
C LEU A 386 19.57 3.34 15.19
N LEU A 387 18.37 3.85 14.98
CA LEU A 387 17.48 4.37 16.03
C LEU A 387 18.18 5.40 16.94
N GLY A 388 18.78 6.41 16.32
CA GLY A 388 19.50 7.44 17.07
C GLY A 388 20.75 6.95 17.81
N GLY A 389 21.24 5.74 17.49
CA GLY A 389 22.39 5.09 18.13
C GLY A 389 22.01 4.06 19.21
N GLU A 390 20.72 3.88 19.49
CA GLU A 390 20.26 2.84 20.43
C GLU A 390 20.57 1.42 19.93
N PHE A 391 20.59 1.22 18.60
CA PHE A 391 20.95 -0.05 17.99
C PHE A 391 22.33 0.05 17.33
N LYS A 392 23.32 -0.58 17.96
CA LYS A 392 24.71 -0.61 17.47
C LYS A 392 24.88 -1.64 16.36
N LEU A 393 25.63 -1.27 15.32
CA LEU A 393 25.98 -2.16 14.21
C LEU A 393 27.36 -2.78 14.47
N ASP A 394 27.49 -4.11 14.30
CA ASP A 394 28.76 -4.84 14.45
C ASP A 394 29.54 -4.79 13.12
N GLU A 395 30.48 -3.84 13.03
CA GLU A 395 31.34 -3.67 11.84
C GLU A 395 32.21 -4.89 11.57
N LYS A 396 32.67 -5.61 12.61
CA LYS A 396 33.53 -6.79 12.44
C LYS A 396 32.75 -7.92 11.77
N ARG A 397 31.50 -8.14 12.18
CA ARG A 397 30.64 -9.15 11.55
C ARG A 397 30.26 -8.77 10.12
N ALA A 398 29.92 -7.52 9.86
CA ALA A 398 29.67 -7.03 8.50
C ALA A 398 30.89 -7.29 7.61
N ARG A 399 32.07 -6.90 8.08
CA ARG A 399 33.32 -7.08 7.35
C ARG A 399 33.66 -8.56 7.11
N GLY A 400 33.39 -9.44 8.08
CA GLY A 400 33.55 -10.89 7.95
C GLY A 400 32.62 -11.48 6.88
N ALA A 401 31.33 -11.11 6.88
CA ALA A 401 30.37 -11.57 5.89
C ALA A 401 30.73 -11.12 4.47
N ILE A 402 31.11 -9.85 4.28
CA ILE A 402 31.52 -9.32 2.97
C ILE A 402 32.89 -9.92 2.55
N ALA A 403 33.79 -10.30 3.50
CA ALA A 403 35.04 -10.95 3.16
C ALA A 403 34.81 -12.33 2.53
N ILE A 404 33.90 -13.13 3.06
CA ILE A 404 33.50 -14.43 2.49
C ILE A 404 33.02 -14.23 1.05
N LEU A 405 32.13 -13.26 0.82
CA LEU A 405 31.65 -12.92 -0.54
C LEU A 405 32.80 -12.49 -1.47
N ALA A 406 33.78 -11.71 -0.97
CA ALA A 406 34.94 -11.29 -1.75
C ALA A 406 35.84 -12.47 -2.14
N GLU A 407 36.00 -13.47 -1.26
CA GLU A 407 36.71 -14.72 -1.56
C GLU A 407 35.99 -15.54 -2.64
N ASP A 408 34.65 -15.68 -2.56
CA ASP A 408 33.85 -16.38 -3.57
C ASP A 408 33.98 -15.70 -4.94
N LEU A 409 33.85 -14.36 -4.98
CA LEU A 409 34.04 -13.57 -6.21
C LEU A 409 35.47 -13.73 -6.77
N SER A 410 36.48 -13.76 -5.90
CA SER A 410 37.86 -13.96 -6.32
C SER A 410 38.10 -15.34 -6.92
N ARG A 411 37.51 -16.38 -6.32
CA ARG A 411 37.59 -17.76 -6.77
C ARG A 411 37.01 -17.93 -8.17
N VAL A 412 35.81 -17.35 -8.41
CA VAL A 412 35.12 -17.48 -9.68
C VAL A 412 35.76 -16.62 -10.76
N SER A 413 36.13 -15.37 -10.46
CA SER A 413 36.71 -14.46 -11.45
C SER A 413 38.19 -14.72 -11.76
N GLY A 414 38.88 -15.51 -10.95
CA GLY A 414 40.35 -15.71 -11.01
C GLY A 414 41.16 -14.46 -10.64
N LYS A 415 40.51 -13.38 -10.18
CA LYS A 415 41.12 -12.11 -9.79
C LYS A 415 40.82 -11.78 -8.34
N ARG A 416 41.83 -11.28 -7.59
CA ARG A 416 41.64 -10.86 -6.20
C ARG A 416 40.64 -9.71 -6.10
N THR A 417 39.52 -9.95 -5.42
CA THR A 417 38.50 -8.93 -5.10
C THR A 417 38.70 -8.45 -3.68
N SER A 418 38.84 -7.15 -3.47
CA SER A 418 38.92 -6.59 -2.12
C SER A 418 37.56 -6.54 -1.44
N ILE A 419 37.52 -6.54 -0.11
CA ILE A 419 36.27 -6.42 0.67
C ILE A 419 35.51 -5.16 0.27
N SER A 420 36.18 -4.03 0.08
CA SER A 420 35.56 -2.78 -0.36
C SER A 420 34.98 -2.89 -1.78
N ALA A 421 35.69 -3.56 -2.71
CA ALA A 421 35.18 -3.79 -4.06
C ALA A 421 33.95 -4.71 -4.07
N ALA A 422 33.94 -5.76 -3.24
CA ALA A 422 32.77 -6.62 -3.07
C ALA A 422 31.57 -5.85 -2.51
N ALA A 423 31.78 -5.02 -1.47
CA ALA A 423 30.74 -4.16 -0.91
C ALA A 423 30.17 -3.17 -1.94
N GLN A 424 31.04 -2.51 -2.73
CA GLN A 424 30.61 -1.64 -3.84
C GLN A 424 29.81 -2.40 -4.90
N GLY A 425 30.25 -3.63 -5.23
CA GLY A 425 29.51 -4.52 -6.15
C GLY A 425 28.12 -4.85 -5.65
N VAL A 426 27.95 -5.14 -4.36
CA VAL A 426 26.63 -5.39 -3.74
C VAL A 426 25.72 -4.18 -3.91
N LEU A 427 26.21 -2.97 -3.63
CA LEU A 427 25.43 -1.74 -3.78
C LEU A 427 25.10 -1.46 -5.25
N ALA A 428 26.02 -1.69 -6.17
CA ALA A 428 25.79 -1.49 -7.60
C ALA A 428 24.66 -2.41 -8.14
N VAL A 429 24.66 -3.70 -7.75
CA VAL A 429 23.60 -4.64 -8.14
C VAL A 429 22.28 -4.26 -7.49
N ALA A 430 22.27 -3.91 -6.20
CA ALA A 430 21.06 -3.44 -5.52
C ALA A 430 20.48 -2.19 -6.19
N ASN A 431 21.31 -1.19 -6.50
CA ASN A 431 20.89 0.03 -7.21
C ASN A 431 20.31 -0.29 -8.59
N THR A 432 20.90 -1.22 -9.35
CA THR A 432 20.38 -1.65 -10.65
C THR A 432 18.98 -2.26 -10.55
N ASN A 433 18.72 -3.08 -9.53
CA ASN A 433 17.40 -3.66 -9.29
C ASN A 433 16.36 -2.58 -8.96
N MET A 434 16.73 -1.60 -8.12
CA MET A 434 15.87 -0.49 -7.74
C MET A 434 15.66 0.50 -8.90
N GLU A 435 16.69 0.78 -9.70
CA GLU A 435 16.58 1.60 -10.91
C GLU A 435 15.56 0.99 -11.89
N ARG A 436 15.58 -0.34 -12.07
CA ARG A 436 14.61 -1.03 -12.92
C ARG A 436 13.18 -0.83 -12.43
N ALA A 437 12.94 -0.89 -11.11
CA ALA A 437 11.63 -0.61 -10.54
C ALA A 437 11.17 0.84 -10.80
N LEU A 438 12.08 1.82 -10.66
CA LEU A 438 11.79 3.22 -10.95
C LEU A 438 11.50 3.44 -12.45
N ARG A 439 12.22 2.78 -13.36
CA ARG A 439 11.95 2.80 -14.81
C ARG A 439 10.57 2.21 -15.14
N HIS A 440 10.21 1.12 -14.47
CA HIS A 440 8.91 0.47 -14.68
C HIS A 440 7.73 1.41 -14.43
N ILE A 441 7.77 2.21 -13.34
CA ILE A 441 6.67 3.13 -13.03
C ILE A 441 6.75 4.47 -13.76
N SER A 442 7.88 4.79 -14.40
CA SER A 442 8.09 6.05 -15.11
C SER A 442 8.23 5.83 -16.62
N VAL A 443 9.41 5.46 -17.09
CA VAL A 443 9.75 5.37 -18.53
C VAL A 443 8.83 4.40 -19.28
N GLU A 444 8.61 3.20 -18.73
CA GLU A 444 7.76 2.19 -19.38
C GLU A 444 6.27 2.60 -19.43
N ARG A 445 5.90 3.61 -18.64
CA ARG A 445 4.55 4.20 -18.63
C ARG A 445 4.47 5.55 -19.35
N GLY A 446 5.52 5.93 -20.07
CA GLY A 446 5.58 7.15 -20.88
C GLY A 446 5.88 8.43 -20.09
N HIS A 447 6.36 8.32 -18.85
CA HIS A 447 6.76 9.47 -18.04
C HIS A 447 8.27 9.68 -18.10
N ASP A 448 8.70 10.92 -18.35
CA ASP A 448 10.12 11.31 -18.32
C ASP A 448 10.57 11.60 -16.87
N PRO A 449 11.47 10.77 -16.28
CA PRO A 449 11.93 10.96 -14.91
C PRO A 449 12.55 12.34 -14.64
N ARG A 450 13.08 13.00 -15.65
CA ARG A 450 13.69 14.35 -15.54
C ARG A 450 12.69 15.45 -15.16
N GLN A 451 11.39 15.17 -15.29
CA GLN A 451 10.31 16.08 -14.90
C GLN A 451 9.82 15.86 -13.47
N PHE A 452 10.42 14.93 -12.76
CA PHE A 452 10.02 14.52 -11.40
C PHE A 452 11.13 14.79 -10.39
N ALA A 453 10.75 14.91 -9.13
CA ALA A 453 11.66 14.79 -8.00
C ALA A 453 11.65 13.34 -7.48
N LEU A 454 12.77 12.85 -6.99
CA LEU A 454 12.82 11.59 -6.23
C LEU A 454 12.59 11.90 -4.75
N LEU A 455 11.64 11.22 -4.12
CA LEU A 455 11.35 11.36 -2.69
C LEU A 455 11.61 10.03 -2.00
N PRO A 456 12.84 9.81 -1.50
CA PRO A 456 13.19 8.61 -0.77
C PRO A 456 12.72 8.67 0.68
N PHE A 457 12.30 7.53 1.20
CA PHE A 457 11.97 7.33 2.61
C PHE A 457 12.20 5.85 3.00
N GLY A 458 11.74 5.44 4.19
CA GLY A 458 12.20 4.20 4.78
C GLY A 458 13.58 4.33 5.41
N GLY A 459 14.04 3.29 6.11
CA GLY A 459 15.29 3.32 6.85
C GLY A 459 16.55 3.41 5.98
N ALA A 460 16.52 2.86 4.77
CA ALA A 460 17.65 2.75 3.87
C ALA A 460 17.56 3.66 2.63
N GLY A 461 16.41 4.29 2.36
CA GLY A 461 16.16 5.05 1.14
C GLY A 461 17.19 6.15 0.88
N GLY A 462 17.61 6.89 1.90
CA GLY A 462 18.57 7.98 1.79
C GLY A 462 20.00 7.55 1.42
N LEU A 463 20.35 6.28 1.63
CA LEU A 463 21.66 5.72 1.30
C LEU A 463 21.85 5.48 -0.22
N HIS A 464 20.75 5.33 -0.94
CA HIS A 464 20.73 5.00 -2.38
C HIS A 464 20.21 6.13 -3.26
N ALA A 465 19.49 7.08 -2.66
CA ALA A 465 18.67 8.06 -3.38
C ALA A 465 19.43 8.87 -4.43
N VAL A 466 20.63 9.36 -4.10
CA VAL A 466 21.41 10.22 -4.99
C VAL A 466 21.96 9.43 -6.18
N ASP A 467 22.39 8.19 -5.98
CA ASP A 467 22.89 7.32 -7.06
C ASP A 467 21.75 6.95 -8.03
N LEU A 468 20.56 6.66 -7.50
CA LEU A 468 19.36 6.40 -8.31
C LEU A 468 18.91 7.63 -9.09
N ALA A 469 18.91 8.81 -8.46
CA ALA A 469 18.60 10.07 -9.12
C ALA A 469 19.58 10.37 -10.25
N ARG A 470 20.89 10.13 -10.03
CA ARG A 470 21.92 10.26 -11.07
C ARG A 470 21.67 9.32 -12.25
N ALA A 471 21.39 8.04 -11.99
CA ALA A 471 21.16 7.02 -13.02
C ALA A 471 19.96 7.37 -13.91
N LEU A 472 18.90 7.93 -13.34
CA LEU A 472 17.67 8.33 -14.04
C LEU A 472 17.66 9.80 -14.49
N ARG A 473 18.73 10.57 -14.22
CA ARG A 473 18.83 12.01 -14.47
C ARG A 473 17.71 12.81 -13.81
N ILE A 474 17.26 12.37 -12.64
CA ILE A 474 16.29 13.11 -11.82
C ILE A 474 17.01 14.32 -11.21
N PRO A 475 16.51 15.56 -11.40
CA PRO A 475 17.26 16.75 -11.04
C PRO A 475 17.33 17.04 -9.54
N ILE A 476 16.36 16.54 -8.76
CA ILE A 476 16.22 16.87 -7.34
C ILE A 476 15.79 15.65 -6.52
N VAL A 477 16.40 15.50 -5.36
CA VAL A 477 16.00 14.53 -4.33
C VAL A 477 15.47 15.31 -3.13
N ILE A 478 14.31 14.90 -2.61
CA ILE A 478 13.65 15.49 -1.44
C ILE A 478 13.68 14.48 -0.31
N MET A 479 14.54 14.70 0.70
CA MET A 479 14.49 13.91 1.93
C MET A 479 13.52 14.59 2.90
N PRO A 480 12.35 13.99 3.19
CA PRO A 480 11.37 14.59 4.10
C PRO A 480 11.88 14.59 5.54
N THR A 481 11.18 15.27 6.42
CA THR A 481 11.38 15.10 7.87
C THR A 481 10.88 13.71 8.30
N ALA A 482 11.62 13.05 9.20
CA ALA A 482 11.30 11.72 9.73
C ALA A 482 11.07 10.64 8.63
N PRO A 483 11.99 10.48 7.66
CA PRO A 483 11.78 9.58 6.52
C PRO A 483 11.54 8.14 6.92
N GLY A 484 12.16 7.66 7.99
CA GLY A 484 11.96 6.29 8.48
C GLY A 484 10.62 6.04 9.19
N ALA A 485 9.79 7.09 9.42
CA ALA A 485 8.44 6.97 9.97
C ALA A 485 7.38 7.63 9.06
N LEU A 486 7.74 7.88 7.79
CA LEU A 486 6.88 8.63 6.87
C LEU A 486 5.56 7.91 6.60
N SER A 487 5.55 6.58 6.59
CA SER A 487 4.33 5.78 6.45
C SER A 487 3.35 6.06 7.59
N ALA A 488 3.81 6.09 8.84
CA ALA A 488 2.97 6.45 9.99
C ALA A 488 2.49 7.91 9.95
N VAL A 489 3.33 8.83 9.42
CA VAL A 489 2.90 10.23 9.16
C VAL A 489 1.79 10.27 8.13
N GLY A 490 1.92 9.53 7.02
CA GLY A 490 0.91 9.46 5.98
C GLY A 490 -0.40 8.85 6.46
N VAL A 491 -0.31 7.78 7.25
CA VAL A 491 -1.47 7.17 7.94
C VAL A 491 -2.18 8.20 8.83
N LEU A 492 -1.43 8.98 9.62
CA LEU A 492 -1.97 10.01 10.50
C LEU A 492 -2.75 11.10 9.74
N VAL A 493 -2.28 11.50 8.55
CA VAL A 493 -2.87 12.59 7.77
C VAL A 493 -3.84 12.12 6.68
N ALA A 494 -4.09 10.82 6.55
CA ALA A 494 -4.97 10.26 5.54
C ALA A 494 -6.42 10.73 5.72
N ASP A 495 -7.06 11.12 4.61
CA ASP A 495 -8.50 11.40 4.59
C ASP A 495 -9.31 10.10 4.69
N VAL A 496 -10.57 10.22 5.06
CA VAL A 496 -11.52 9.12 4.91
C VAL A 496 -11.93 9.04 3.46
N ILE A 497 -11.75 7.88 2.82
CA ILE A 497 -12.12 7.70 1.42
C ILE A 497 -13.17 6.60 1.29
N LYS A 498 -14.21 6.87 0.48
CA LYS A 498 -15.21 5.91 0.05
C LYS A 498 -15.17 5.82 -1.47
N ASP A 499 -14.70 4.69 -1.97
CA ASP A 499 -14.74 4.38 -3.41
C ASP A 499 -16.00 3.59 -3.73
N GLN A 500 -16.81 4.12 -4.63
CA GLN A 500 -18.01 3.48 -5.15
C GLN A 500 -17.90 3.33 -6.67
N SER A 501 -18.40 2.22 -7.19
CA SER A 501 -18.45 1.93 -8.61
C SER A 501 -19.82 1.37 -8.96
N ARG A 502 -20.31 1.70 -10.16
CA ARG A 502 -21.56 1.14 -10.71
C ARG A 502 -21.37 0.85 -12.19
N THR A 503 -21.56 -0.40 -12.59
CA THR A 503 -21.58 -0.78 -14.01
C THR A 503 -22.82 -0.19 -14.67
N VAL A 504 -22.66 0.50 -15.82
CA VAL A 504 -23.75 1.18 -16.55
C VAL A 504 -23.90 0.67 -17.98
N MET A 505 -22.84 0.27 -18.63
CA MET A 505 -22.79 -0.31 -20.00
C MET A 505 -23.59 0.54 -21.03
N PHE A 506 -23.33 1.84 -21.08
CA PHE A 506 -23.98 2.76 -22.02
C PHE A 506 -23.13 2.97 -23.27
N THR A 507 -23.75 2.95 -24.44
CA THR A 507 -23.10 3.52 -25.65
C THR A 507 -23.06 5.05 -25.48
N TYR A 508 -21.89 5.67 -25.71
CA TYR A 508 -21.73 7.11 -25.55
C TYR A 508 -22.61 7.88 -26.53
N GLY A 509 -23.40 8.82 -26.01
CA GLY A 509 -24.32 9.67 -26.76
C GLY A 509 -25.00 10.67 -25.84
N ALA A 510 -25.65 11.68 -26.41
CA ALA A 510 -26.28 12.79 -25.66
C ALA A 510 -27.32 12.32 -24.63
N LYS A 511 -28.16 11.34 -25.01
CA LYS A 511 -29.21 10.79 -24.14
C LYS A 511 -28.65 10.02 -22.95
N GLU A 512 -27.61 9.23 -23.18
CA GLU A 512 -26.95 8.40 -22.18
C GLU A 512 -26.12 9.27 -21.22
N THR A 513 -25.47 10.31 -21.73
CA THR A 513 -24.73 11.29 -20.89
C THR A 513 -25.69 11.99 -19.90
N ALA A 514 -26.94 12.29 -20.30
CA ALA A 514 -27.93 12.85 -19.39
C ALA A 514 -28.30 11.87 -18.25
N LYS A 515 -28.37 10.56 -18.51
CA LYS A 515 -28.62 9.53 -17.47
C LYS A 515 -27.49 9.44 -16.44
N LEU A 516 -26.23 9.67 -16.87
CA LEU A 516 -25.07 9.64 -15.97
C LEU A 516 -25.18 10.65 -14.83
N ALA A 517 -25.78 11.82 -15.08
CA ALA A 517 -25.99 12.82 -14.04
C ALA A 517 -26.82 12.26 -12.86
N GLY A 518 -27.86 11.50 -13.18
CA GLY A 518 -28.71 10.82 -12.18
C GLY A 518 -27.92 9.75 -11.40
N VAL A 519 -27.13 8.93 -12.12
CA VAL A 519 -26.30 7.89 -11.51
C VAL A 519 -25.30 8.50 -10.52
N PHE A 520 -24.59 9.55 -10.93
CA PHE A 520 -23.64 10.23 -10.04
C PHE A 520 -24.32 10.86 -8.83
N ALA A 521 -25.48 11.51 -9.03
CA ALA A 521 -26.23 12.14 -7.94
C ALA A 521 -26.67 11.13 -6.87
N GLU A 522 -27.12 9.94 -7.28
CA GLU A 522 -27.44 8.85 -6.35
C GLU A 522 -26.22 8.36 -5.58
N MET A 523 -25.11 8.09 -6.27
CA MET A 523 -23.88 7.62 -5.64
C MET A 523 -23.32 8.64 -4.64
N GLU A 524 -23.29 9.92 -5.00
CA GLU A 524 -22.84 11.00 -4.11
C GLU A 524 -23.77 11.19 -2.89
N LYS A 525 -25.08 11.05 -3.09
CA LYS A 525 -26.06 11.10 -1.99
C LYS A 525 -25.82 9.97 -0.98
N GLU A 526 -25.57 8.77 -1.46
CA GLU A 526 -25.25 7.62 -0.63
C GLU A 526 -23.92 7.81 0.12
N ALA A 527 -22.85 8.21 -0.58
CA ALA A 527 -21.57 8.51 0.01
C ALA A 527 -21.66 9.63 1.08
N THR A 528 -22.41 10.69 0.78
CA THR A 528 -22.67 11.79 1.72
C THR A 528 -23.33 11.29 3.01
N LYS A 529 -24.32 10.38 2.90
CA LYS A 529 -24.99 9.79 4.07
C LYS A 529 -23.99 9.00 4.93
N VAL A 530 -23.15 8.17 4.31
CA VAL A 530 -22.14 7.35 5.00
C VAL A 530 -21.11 8.25 5.68
N LEU A 531 -20.57 9.25 4.97
CA LEU A 531 -19.59 10.17 5.54
C LEU A 531 -20.15 11.01 6.69
N ARG A 532 -21.42 11.43 6.63
CA ARG A 532 -22.09 12.10 7.75
C ARG A 532 -22.20 11.20 8.98
N ALA A 533 -22.54 9.93 8.80
CA ALA A 533 -22.61 8.96 9.90
C ALA A 533 -21.23 8.75 10.56
N GLU A 534 -20.15 8.91 9.78
CA GLU A 534 -18.76 8.85 10.28
C GLU A 534 -18.24 10.20 10.83
N GLY A 535 -19.11 11.22 10.98
CA GLY A 535 -18.76 12.50 11.61
C GLY A 535 -18.23 13.58 10.67
N PHE A 536 -18.35 13.41 9.34
CA PHE A 536 -17.94 14.41 8.35
C PHE A 536 -19.14 15.21 7.85
N PRO A 537 -19.33 16.48 8.28
CA PRO A 537 -20.36 17.35 7.72
C PRO A 537 -20.10 17.65 6.24
N VAL A 538 -21.13 18.04 5.48
CA VAL A 538 -21.02 18.28 4.02
C VAL A 538 -19.90 19.25 3.67
N ALA A 539 -19.67 20.28 4.49
CA ALA A 539 -18.58 21.24 4.30
C ALA A 539 -17.16 20.63 4.37
N ARG A 540 -17.03 19.42 4.93
CA ARG A 540 -15.81 18.63 4.98
C ARG A 540 -15.86 17.42 4.04
N GLN A 541 -16.72 17.46 3.03
CA GLN A 541 -16.81 16.39 2.03
C GLN A 541 -16.42 16.92 0.65
N ARG A 542 -15.83 16.06 -0.15
CA ARG A 542 -15.51 16.30 -1.55
C ARG A 542 -15.78 15.02 -2.33
N HIS A 543 -16.35 15.17 -3.53
CA HIS A 543 -16.61 14.05 -4.43
C HIS A 543 -15.85 14.25 -5.73
N GLU A 544 -15.22 13.19 -6.22
CA GLU A 544 -14.54 13.14 -7.51
C GLU A 544 -15.22 12.07 -8.35
N ARG A 545 -15.58 12.42 -9.58
CA ARG A 545 -16.23 11.53 -10.53
C ARG A 545 -15.24 11.05 -11.56
N SER A 546 -15.36 9.80 -11.98
CA SER A 546 -14.65 9.26 -13.13
C SER A 546 -15.51 8.25 -13.89
N LEU A 547 -15.13 7.97 -15.12
CA LEU A 547 -15.79 6.99 -15.98
C LEU A 547 -14.76 5.98 -16.47
N ALA A 548 -15.12 4.70 -16.49
CA ALA A 548 -14.41 3.68 -17.22
C ALA A 548 -14.98 3.60 -18.63
N MET A 549 -14.16 3.91 -19.66
CA MET A 549 -14.60 3.99 -21.05
C MET A 549 -13.70 3.13 -21.94
N ARG A 550 -14.27 2.59 -23.03
CA ARG A 550 -13.53 1.82 -24.03
C ARG A 550 -14.16 2.01 -25.41
N TYR A 551 -13.45 1.68 -26.46
CA TYR A 551 -14.10 1.43 -27.75
C TYR A 551 -14.89 0.13 -27.66
N ARG A 552 -16.05 0.10 -28.29
CA ARG A 552 -16.90 -1.09 -28.34
C ARG A 552 -16.12 -2.29 -28.88
N GLY A 553 -16.18 -3.41 -28.17
CA GLY A 553 -15.43 -4.62 -28.48
C GLY A 553 -14.01 -4.70 -27.91
N GLN A 554 -13.49 -3.63 -27.28
CA GLN A 554 -12.23 -3.72 -26.52
C GLN A 554 -12.44 -4.42 -25.17
N SER A 555 -11.39 -5.14 -24.71
CA SER A 555 -11.42 -5.86 -23.44
C SER A 555 -11.04 -5.01 -22.23
N PHE A 556 -10.37 -3.88 -22.43
CA PHE A 556 -9.87 -3.02 -21.35
C PHE A 556 -10.43 -1.60 -21.45
N GLU A 557 -10.71 -1.01 -20.30
CA GLU A 557 -11.18 0.35 -20.18
C GLU A 557 -10.05 1.31 -19.82
N LEU A 558 -10.23 2.58 -20.18
CA LEU A 558 -9.46 3.70 -19.70
C LEU A 558 -10.29 4.51 -18.69
N GLU A 559 -9.66 4.91 -17.60
CA GLU A 559 -10.28 5.80 -16.62
C GLU A 559 -10.22 7.24 -17.12
N ILE A 560 -11.42 7.85 -17.29
CA ILE A 560 -11.58 9.25 -17.68
C ILE A 560 -12.00 10.05 -16.44
N ARG A 561 -11.10 10.90 -15.95
CA ARG A 561 -11.31 11.72 -14.74
C ARG A 561 -11.87 13.10 -15.04
N ASN A 562 -11.51 13.68 -16.18
CA ASN A 562 -12.09 14.94 -16.64
C ASN A 562 -13.41 14.64 -17.37
N ILE A 563 -14.51 14.70 -16.64
CA ILE A 563 -15.86 14.43 -17.17
C ILE A 563 -16.62 15.71 -17.52
N THR A 564 -15.94 16.86 -17.56
CA THR A 564 -16.51 18.15 -17.99
C THR A 564 -16.20 18.38 -19.46
N GLY A 565 -17.19 18.80 -20.24
CA GLY A 565 -17.04 19.03 -21.67
C GLY A 565 -17.29 17.80 -22.53
N ASP A 566 -16.56 17.69 -23.65
CA ASP A 566 -16.71 16.58 -24.60
C ASP A 566 -15.95 15.33 -24.11
N LEU A 567 -16.70 14.38 -23.57
CA LEU A 567 -16.17 13.11 -23.06
C LEU A 567 -15.54 12.25 -24.16
N GLY A 568 -16.07 12.31 -25.38
CA GLY A 568 -15.52 11.57 -26.52
C GLY A 568 -14.13 12.06 -26.90
N ALA A 569 -13.98 13.38 -27.03
CA ALA A 569 -12.69 14.00 -27.30
C ALA A 569 -11.67 13.71 -26.20
N GLU A 570 -12.07 13.78 -24.92
CA GLU A 570 -11.19 13.46 -23.79
C GLU A 570 -10.79 11.98 -23.79
N PHE A 571 -11.70 11.06 -24.08
CA PHE A 571 -11.40 9.63 -24.21
C PHE A 571 -10.38 9.38 -25.34
N HIS A 572 -10.59 9.96 -26.52
CA HIS A 572 -9.65 9.84 -27.64
C HIS A 572 -8.26 10.38 -27.30
N ARG A 573 -8.19 11.51 -26.56
CA ARG A 573 -6.94 12.10 -26.08
C ARG A 573 -6.21 11.13 -25.15
N VAL A 574 -6.88 10.60 -24.13
CA VAL A 574 -6.32 9.66 -23.16
C VAL A 574 -5.89 8.35 -23.84
N HIS A 575 -6.69 7.87 -24.80
CA HIS A 575 -6.36 6.65 -25.57
C HIS A 575 -5.10 6.86 -26.43
N ARG A 576 -4.97 8.03 -27.06
CA ARG A 576 -3.78 8.40 -27.84
C ARG A 576 -2.53 8.53 -26.95
N GLU A 577 -2.67 9.11 -25.78
CA GLU A 577 -1.57 9.19 -24.80
C GLU A 577 -1.13 7.81 -24.31
N ARG A 578 -2.07 6.89 -24.12
CA ARG A 578 -1.78 5.54 -23.59
C ARG A 578 -1.23 4.58 -24.64
N TYR A 579 -1.78 4.61 -25.86
CA TYR A 579 -1.52 3.60 -26.90
C TYR A 579 -0.87 4.17 -28.18
N GLY A 580 -0.70 5.49 -28.27
CA GLY A 580 -0.11 6.16 -29.44
C GLY A 580 -1.12 6.44 -30.58
N TYR A 581 -2.38 5.99 -30.47
CA TYR A 581 -3.42 6.18 -31.48
C TYR A 581 -4.81 6.37 -30.86
N ALA A 582 -5.77 6.82 -31.67
CA ALA A 582 -7.20 6.85 -31.34
C ALA A 582 -8.03 6.41 -32.55
N GLN A 583 -9.22 5.85 -32.32
CA GLN A 583 -10.17 5.40 -33.34
C GLN A 583 -11.41 6.29 -33.28
N GLU A 584 -11.31 7.51 -33.82
CA GLU A 584 -12.33 8.56 -33.65
C GLU A 584 -13.70 8.21 -34.27
N GLN A 585 -13.75 7.24 -35.20
CA GLN A 585 -14.99 6.77 -35.84
C GLN A 585 -15.61 5.56 -35.12
N SER A 586 -14.92 4.98 -34.13
CA SER A 586 -15.43 3.81 -33.41
C SER A 586 -16.39 4.22 -32.31
N GLU A 587 -17.45 3.42 -32.12
CA GLU A 587 -18.37 3.61 -31.00
C GLU A 587 -17.64 3.50 -29.66
N ILE A 588 -17.93 4.44 -28.77
CA ILE A 588 -17.41 4.45 -27.41
C ILE A 588 -18.46 3.88 -26.48
N GLU A 589 -18.01 3.05 -25.56
CA GLU A 589 -18.81 2.44 -24.50
C GLU A 589 -18.40 2.99 -23.14
N ILE A 590 -19.38 3.50 -22.36
CA ILE A 590 -19.18 3.86 -20.95
C ILE A 590 -19.55 2.63 -20.14
N VAL A 591 -18.54 2.02 -19.54
CA VAL A 591 -18.67 0.73 -18.85
C VAL A 591 -19.12 0.92 -17.40
N SER A 592 -18.44 1.79 -16.66
CA SER A 592 -18.75 2.05 -15.25
C SER A 592 -18.64 3.52 -14.90
N ALA A 593 -19.54 3.99 -14.04
CA ALA A 593 -19.43 5.26 -13.33
C ALA A 593 -18.78 5.02 -11.97
N ARG A 594 -17.83 5.88 -11.59
CA ARG A 594 -17.10 5.78 -10.32
C ARG A 594 -17.12 7.10 -9.57
N VAL A 595 -17.33 7.03 -8.26
CA VAL A 595 -17.29 8.17 -7.35
C VAL A 595 -16.31 7.89 -6.23
N ARG A 596 -15.30 8.74 -6.11
CA ARG A 596 -14.41 8.77 -4.96
C ARG A 596 -14.80 9.92 -4.05
N SER A 597 -15.25 9.60 -2.85
CA SER A 597 -15.76 10.56 -1.87
C SER A 597 -14.83 10.66 -0.68
N PHE A 598 -14.51 11.90 -0.30
CA PHE A 598 -13.56 12.22 0.77
C PHE A 598 -14.26 12.82 1.97
N GLY A 599 -13.99 12.29 3.15
CA GLY A 599 -14.19 12.98 4.43
C GLY A 599 -12.88 13.64 4.81
N ILE A 600 -12.82 14.97 4.65
CA ILE A 600 -11.58 15.75 4.83
C ILE A 600 -11.22 15.82 6.31
N VAL A 601 -10.07 15.26 6.63
CA VAL A 601 -9.49 15.29 7.96
C VAL A 601 -8.71 16.59 8.16
N GLU A 602 -8.73 17.14 9.37
CA GLU A 602 -7.88 18.26 9.74
C GLU A 602 -6.41 17.86 9.61
N LYS A 603 -5.68 18.56 8.73
CA LYS A 603 -4.27 18.25 8.50
C LYS A 603 -3.41 18.92 9.55
N LEU A 604 -2.33 18.24 9.94
CA LEU A 604 -1.31 18.83 10.78
C LEU A 604 -0.81 20.14 10.15
N ALA A 605 -0.72 21.19 10.96
CA ALA A 605 -0.16 22.45 10.50
C ALA A 605 1.31 22.24 10.11
N GLN A 606 1.64 22.58 8.88
CA GLN A 606 3.06 22.63 8.48
C GLN A 606 3.69 23.87 9.10
N ARG A 607 4.54 23.67 10.07
CA ARG A 607 5.26 24.77 10.72
C ARG A 607 6.59 24.98 10.01
N LYS A 608 6.91 26.25 9.75
CA LYS A 608 8.26 26.64 9.35
C LYS A 608 9.21 26.39 10.52
N ILE A 609 10.34 25.76 10.23
CA ILE A 609 11.39 25.60 11.22
C ILE A 609 12.16 26.92 11.39
N ALA A 610 12.76 27.12 12.56
CA ALA A 610 13.51 28.33 12.85
C ALA A 610 14.70 28.49 11.88
N SER A 611 15.03 29.74 11.56
CA SER A 611 16.31 30.07 10.92
C SER A 611 17.43 30.14 11.98
N GLY A 612 18.65 29.75 11.63
CA GLY A 612 19.77 29.70 12.57
C GLY A 612 21.12 29.50 11.90
N LYS A 613 22.17 29.33 12.70
CA LYS A 613 23.50 29.00 12.20
C LYS A 613 23.77 27.49 12.45
N ASN A 614 24.20 26.77 11.43
CA ASN A 614 24.53 25.37 11.52
C ASN A 614 25.71 25.13 12.47
N ARG A 615 25.58 24.12 13.32
CA ARG A 615 26.68 23.54 14.10
C ARG A 615 27.14 22.27 13.39
N ALA A 616 28.11 22.39 12.49
CA ALA A 616 28.69 21.23 11.82
C ALA A 616 29.90 20.72 12.59
N GLN A 617 30.01 19.42 12.79
CA GLN A 617 31.25 18.75 13.18
C GLN A 617 31.73 17.93 11.97
N GLY A 618 32.64 18.49 11.19
CA GLY A 618 33.18 17.82 10.00
C GLY A 618 32.16 17.66 8.87
N ASN A 619 32.14 16.45 8.24
CA ASN A 619 31.25 16.11 7.12
C ASN A 619 30.02 15.29 7.54
N VAL A 620 29.74 15.17 8.84
CA VAL A 620 28.56 14.50 9.38
C VAL A 620 27.65 15.51 10.04
N TYR A 621 26.39 15.54 9.64
CA TYR A 621 25.37 16.44 10.19
C TYR A 621 24.28 15.63 10.87
N LYS A 622 23.82 16.07 12.04
CA LYS A 622 22.58 15.57 12.64
C LYS A 622 21.41 16.40 12.13
N ARG A 623 20.34 15.74 11.69
CA ARG A 623 19.16 16.42 11.14
C ARG A 623 18.54 17.42 12.12
N GLU A 624 18.52 17.10 13.40
CA GLU A 624 17.98 17.94 14.48
C GLU A 624 18.72 19.25 14.70
N ASP A 625 19.99 19.33 14.27
CA ASP A 625 20.83 20.53 14.37
C ASP A 625 20.73 21.45 13.14
N LEU A 626 19.92 21.07 12.13
CA LEU A 626 19.79 21.81 10.88
C LEU A 626 18.58 22.77 10.91
N PHE A 627 18.78 23.99 10.40
CA PHE A 627 17.80 25.07 10.37
C PHE A 627 17.37 25.40 8.95
N ALA A 628 16.24 26.14 8.81
CA ALA A 628 15.77 26.63 7.53
C ALA A 628 16.85 27.45 6.79
N GLY A 629 17.03 27.19 5.51
CA GLY A 629 18.05 27.85 4.67
C GLY A 629 19.47 27.32 4.85
N ALA A 630 19.71 26.34 5.74
CA ALA A 630 21.02 25.75 5.95
C ALA A 630 21.55 25.14 4.65
N LYS A 631 22.77 25.51 4.24
CA LYS A 631 23.51 24.90 3.13
C LYS A 631 24.56 23.94 3.69
N LEU A 632 24.61 22.72 3.20
CA LEU A 632 25.54 21.71 3.67
C LEU A 632 26.79 21.68 2.78
N LYS A 633 27.95 21.46 3.41
CA LYS A 633 29.20 21.25 2.68
C LYS A 633 29.25 19.76 2.26
N THR A 634 29.31 19.51 0.96
CA THR A 634 29.38 18.17 0.37
C THR A 634 30.82 17.81 -0.04
N PRO A 635 31.26 16.51 0.02
CA PRO A 635 30.46 15.36 0.40
C PRO A 635 30.12 15.32 1.89
N CYS A 636 28.94 14.82 2.24
CA CYS A 636 28.54 14.69 3.65
C CYS A 636 27.52 13.57 3.89
N ILE A 637 27.38 13.21 5.16
CA ILE A 637 26.37 12.28 5.67
C ILE A 637 25.43 13.07 6.57
N VAL A 638 24.12 12.90 6.38
CA VAL A 638 23.10 13.43 7.29
C VAL A 638 22.47 12.25 8.03
N THR A 639 22.61 12.26 9.36
CA THR A 639 22.04 11.22 10.24
C THR A 639 20.79 11.77 10.93
N GLU A 640 19.81 10.92 11.10
CA GLU A 640 18.57 11.18 11.85
C GLU A 640 18.14 9.90 12.60
N TYR A 641 17.14 10.00 13.47
CA TYR A 641 16.73 8.91 14.36
C TYR A 641 16.57 7.56 13.64
N SER A 642 15.95 7.54 12.46
CA SER A 642 15.58 6.30 11.77
C SER A 642 16.08 6.20 10.32
N ALA A 643 16.94 7.10 9.86
CA ALA A 643 17.46 7.10 8.50
C ALA A 643 18.84 7.76 8.41
N THR A 644 19.56 7.47 7.33
CA THR A 644 20.83 8.10 6.99
C THR A 644 20.83 8.48 5.51
N THR A 645 21.31 9.69 5.19
CA THR A 645 21.38 10.20 3.81
C THR A 645 22.83 10.44 3.41
N LEU A 646 23.23 9.89 2.27
CA LEU A 646 24.55 10.12 1.65
C LEU A 646 24.44 11.20 0.58
N ILE A 647 25.34 12.19 0.63
CA ILE A 647 25.37 13.29 -0.33
C ILE A 647 26.79 13.40 -0.91
N PRO A 648 26.99 13.05 -2.19
CA PRO A 648 28.29 13.14 -2.86
C PRO A 648 28.74 14.58 -3.13
N ALA A 649 30.00 14.74 -3.52
CA ALA A 649 30.64 16.05 -3.72
C ALA A 649 30.06 16.88 -4.87
N ASP A 650 29.54 16.23 -5.90
CA ASP A 650 28.94 16.83 -7.11
C ASP A 650 27.49 17.27 -6.94
N TRP A 651 26.93 17.14 -5.73
CA TRP A 651 25.58 17.59 -5.39
C TRP A 651 25.62 18.73 -4.38
N LYS A 652 24.59 19.60 -4.44
CA LYS A 652 24.32 20.65 -3.45
C LYS A 652 23.20 20.22 -2.55
N ALA A 653 23.26 20.59 -1.29
CA ALA A 653 22.25 20.25 -0.32
C ALA A 653 21.87 21.47 0.54
N ARG A 654 20.56 21.64 0.76
CA ARG A 654 20.00 22.72 1.60
C ARG A 654 18.74 22.26 2.32
N ILE A 655 18.43 22.92 3.41
CA ILE A 655 17.18 22.71 4.16
C ILE A 655 16.18 23.77 3.71
N ASP A 656 14.93 23.35 3.40
CA ASP A 656 13.83 24.25 3.12
C ASP A 656 13.17 24.82 4.39
N ASP A 657 12.18 25.69 4.22
CA ASP A 657 11.44 26.30 5.33
C ASP A 657 10.69 25.29 6.22
N PHE A 658 10.37 24.12 5.69
CA PHE A 658 9.62 23.09 6.38
C PHE A 658 10.48 21.93 6.91
N GLY A 659 11.80 22.08 6.78
CA GLY A 659 12.75 21.11 7.26
C GLY A 659 13.05 19.97 6.28
N ASN A 660 12.57 19.99 5.04
CA ASN A 660 12.99 19.00 4.06
C ASN A 660 14.43 19.27 3.61
N LEU A 661 15.19 18.20 3.37
CA LEU A 661 16.53 18.30 2.80
C LEU A 661 16.43 18.17 1.28
N LEU A 662 16.68 19.26 0.59
CA LEU A 662 16.68 19.33 -0.87
C LEU A 662 18.10 19.12 -1.38
N ILE A 663 18.28 18.11 -2.26
CA ILE A 663 19.58 17.71 -2.81
C ILE A 663 19.47 17.85 -4.33
N GLU A 664 20.30 18.70 -4.91
CA GLU A 664 20.23 19.11 -6.32
C GLU A 664 21.59 18.86 -7.00
N PHE A 665 21.57 18.40 -8.26
CA PHE A 665 22.79 18.25 -9.04
C PHE A 665 23.43 19.64 -9.28
N ARG A 666 24.78 19.74 -9.24
CA ARG A 666 25.51 21.01 -9.44
C ARG A 666 25.41 21.53 -10.84
#